data_13de5e641f6cec1012f78b890413101f
#
_entry.id   13de5e641f6cec1012f78b890413101f
#
_cell.length_a   1.000
_cell.length_b   1.000
_cell.length_c   1.000
_cell.angle_alpha   90.00
_cell.angle_beta   90.00
_cell.angle_gamma   90.00
#
_symmetry.space_group_name_H-M   'P 1'
#
loop_
_entity.id
_entity.type
_entity.pdbx_description
1 polymer ?
#
loop_
_entity_poly.entity_id
_entity_poly.type
_entity_poly.pdbx_seq_one_letter_code
_entity_poly.pdbx_strand_id
1 'polypeptide(L)'
;MPKVTIVIMDTTGKQADLAKCLDSISKQTYSDYELLLVTSEESSLVVPLSVTQYELSGQVDLARTITLAKQHANGQFVTFMQARDFILGDDALANCLQEVDKRDVDLGMANLVSLADGNFYLSDHQLGNYGLISTNNLIPYMRFYRAFRNIWGLFINKELLEKLAAQNQGQRVLYQAVHLAKKAIIMQSKFYCLVEAADNQVEPFRWQTDYEYSEAKRLVSEIRARGYQAQIPKIINVALCIDDNLVKRLVPLIYSLAKNNRELNLYLVYYRLSSSNKDYLRQLATNFSNLNFHLRKLTKELHQFIEPINLSKTKLPVATYTRVLLPHILPEVKRIIYLDTDTQVLASLEELWQTDLEGNFLGAAGDNAPYIHRELGTWHSMFGDQGDNYFNSGVLLMDLELMRQYHVAFKVIKEALDTAQIFVQADQDAHNLYYYDAYKRLDLKYNYGSPLFEYEPYPLEAITILHHYVYKPWKAGVLEEADSLVLAALNTYYQAKRESDELLGKWPDKISVIVDLRQNERANLKRCLGGLLYQSYTNLEILVLTKGTLTKQQAEFLAELQPYHRLEIVEASQLKEAVAKASGAYVYFLNINDLLLKEDVLAKFYQVANKGADLVASDYQSFDYQTSKFYWINKDKQVIFLRSNDLASNYQRELGELTGWLVQTSLAKECLASGVSEQLAPKLLKQAAKRIAVISEQLWLKTFNK
;
A
#
# COMPACT_ATOMS: atom_id res chain seq x y z
N MET A 1 -3.96 -42.38 -31.11
CA MET A 1 -4.98 -41.48 -30.53
C MET A 1 -4.37 -40.10 -30.48
N PRO A 2 -5.11 -39.07 -30.89
CA PRO A 2 -4.60 -37.70 -30.83
C PRO A 2 -4.24 -37.32 -29.41
N LYS A 3 -3.27 -36.43 -29.27
CA LYS A 3 -2.83 -35.94 -27.96
C LYS A 3 -3.87 -35.02 -27.32
N VAL A 4 -4.54 -34.21 -28.15
CA VAL A 4 -5.57 -33.27 -27.69
C VAL A 4 -6.78 -33.23 -28.62
N THR A 5 -7.97 -33.17 -28.03
CA THR A 5 -9.21 -32.83 -28.72
C THR A 5 -9.55 -31.38 -28.44
N ILE A 6 -9.69 -30.58 -29.50
CA ILE A 6 -10.18 -29.20 -29.42
C ILE A 6 -11.68 -29.23 -29.75
N VAL A 7 -12.50 -28.90 -28.77
CA VAL A 7 -13.96 -28.83 -28.91
C VAL A 7 -14.36 -27.38 -29.12
N ILE A 8 -14.90 -27.08 -30.30
CA ILE A 8 -15.34 -25.73 -30.70
C ILE A 8 -16.85 -25.67 -30.55
N MET A 9 -17.34 -24.74 -29.75
CA MET A 9 -18.77 -24.47 -29.56
C MET A 9 -19.17 -23.22 -30.34
N ASP A 10 -20.04 -23.38 -31.34
CA ASP A 10 -20.55 -22.25 -32.09
C ASP A 10 -21.94 -21.84 -31.60
N THR A 11 -21.98 -20.65 -31.00
CA THR A 11 -23.20 -19.97 -30.56
C THR A 11 -23.56 -18.79 -31.45
N THR A 12 -22.73 -18.46 -32.44
CA THR A 12 -22.88 -17.26 -33.26
C THR A 12 -23.49 -17.51 -34.62
N GLY A 13 -23.27 -18.69 -35.19
CA GLY A 13 -23.64 -19.03 -36.55
C GLY A 13 -22.95 -18.19 -37.63
N LYS A 14 -21.84 -17.47 -37.27
CA LYS A 14 -21.13 -16.58 -38.19
C LYS A 14 -19.92 -17.25 -38.81
N GLN A 15 -19.96 -17.41 -40.14
CA GLN A 15 -18.86 -18.01 -40.91
C GLN A 15 -17.52 -17.32 -40.72
N ALA A 16 -17.51 -15.98 -40.56
CA ALA A 16 -16.28 -15.21 -40.36
C ALA A 16 -15.60 -15.51 -39.01
N ASP A 17 -16.39 -15.72 -37.96
CA ASP A 17 -15.89 -16.05 -36.62
C ASP A 17 -15.27 -17.45 -36.64
N LEU A 18 -15.99 -18.44 -37.17
CA LEU A 18 -15.50 -19.82 -37.32
C LEU A 18 -14.25 -19.89 -38.20
N ALA A 19 -14.22 -19.16 -39.32
CA ALA A 19 -13.04 -19.11 -40.18
C ALA A 19 -11.80 -18.59 -39.47
N LYS A 20 -11.92 -17.52 -38.66
CA LYS A 20 -10.83 -16.98 -37.86
C LYS A 20 -10.35 -17.96 -36.77
N CYS A 21 -11.29 -18.64 -36.12
CA CYS A 21 -10.98 -19.65 -35.11
C CYS A 21 -10.18 -20.81 -35.75
N LEU A 22 -10.67 -21.39 -36.84
CA LEU A 22 -10.03 -22.49 -37.54
C LEU A 22 -8.69 -22.10 -38.17
N ASP A 23 -8.54 -20.88 -38.70
CA ASP A 23 -7.25 -20.33 -39.17
C ASP A 23 -6.21 -20.29 -38.06
N SER A 24 -6.57 -19.86 -36.87
CA SER A 24 -5.67 -19.83 -35.72
C SER A 24 -5.22 -21.21 -35.24
N ILE A 25 -6.08 -22.21 -35.37
CA ILE A 25 -5.76 -23.61 -35.06
C ILE A 25 -4.87 -24.22 -36.16
N SER A 26 -5.17 -23.97 -37.43
CA SER A 26 -4.40 -24.49 -38.57
C SER A 26 -2.96 -23.99 -38.61
N LYS A 27 -2.67 -22.84 -38.01
CA LYS A 27 -1.33 -22.24 -37.89
C LYS A 27 -0.49 -22.83 -36.75
N GLN A 28 -1.08 -23.68 -35.90
CA GLN A 28 -0.34 -24.27 -34.80
C GLN A 28 0.76 -25.20 -35.30
N THR A 29 1.94 -25.10 -34.77
CA THR A 29 3.09 -25.98 -35.07
C THR A 29 2.88 -27.40 -34.55
N TYR A 30 1.99 -27.59 -33.61
CA TYR A 30 1.59 -28.88 -33.06
C TYR A 30 0.42 -29.47 -33.89
N SER A 31 0.59 -30.64 -34.47
CA SER A 31 -0.36 -31.20 -35.42
C SER A 31 -1.13 -32.47 -34.96
N ASP A 32 -0.76 -33.04 -33.79
CA ASP A 32 -1.42 -34.24 -33.25
C ASP A 32 -2.67 -33.86 -32.43
N TYR A 33 -3.66 -33.28 -33.11
CA TYR A 33 -4.95 -32.90 -32.53
C TYR A 33 -6.12 -33.36 -33.42
N GLU A 34 -7.30 -33.50 -32.84
CA GLU A 34 -8.59 -33.62 -33.54
C GLU A 34 -9.47 -32.42 -33.21
N LEU A 35 -10.36 -32.09 -34.16
CA LEU A 35 -11.31 -30.99 -34.02
C LEU A 35 -12.73 -31.52 -33.99
N LEU A 36 -13.48 -31.17 -32.95
CA LEU A 36 -14.92 -31.39 -32.83
C LEU A 36 -15.63 -30.03 -32.84
N LEU A 37 -16.53 -29.82 -33.80
CA LEU A 37 -17.34 -28.62 -33.88
C LEU A 37 -18.79 -28.94 -33.49
N VAL A 38 -19.35 -28.21 -32.57
CA VAL A 38 -20.74 -28.32 -32.12
C VAL A 38 -21.52 -27.10 -32.60
N THR A 39 -22.51 -27.32 -33.48
CA THR A 39 -23.34 -26.27 -34.09
C THR A 39 -24.82 -26.54 -33.87
N SER A 40 -25.68 -25.56 -34.17
CA SER A 40 -27.14 -25.79 -34.32
C SER A 40 -27.47 -26.46 -35.65
N GLU A 41 -28.50 -27.29 -35.68
CA GLU A 41 -29.07 -27.86 -36.93
C GLU A 41 -29.49 -26.77 -37.94
N GLU A 42 -29.77 -25.57 -37.51
CA GLU A 42 -30.11 -24.43 -38.36
C GLU A 42 -28.87 -23.72 -38.92
N SER A 43 -27.66 -24.16 -38.57
CA SER A 43 -26.42 -23.52 -38.98
C SER A 43 -26.12 -23.79 -40.47
N SER A 44 -25.86 -22.72 -41.23
CA SER A 44 -25.44 -22.78 -42.61
C SER A 44 -23.91 -22.72 -42.81
N LEU A 45 -23.15 -23.05 -41.80
CA LEU A 45 -21.68 -22.95 -41.80
C LEU A 45 -21.05 -23.97 -42.77
N VAL A 46 -20.08 -23.51 -43.54
CA VAL A 46 -19.24 -24.39 -44.38
C VAL A 46 -18.05 -24.84 -43.55
N VAL A 47 -17.97 -26.15 -43.29
CA VAL A 47 -16.96 -26.73 -42.38
C VAL A 47 -15.96 -27.57 -43.20
N PRO A 48 -14.64 -27.44 -42.99
CA PRO A 48 -13.63 -28.26 -43.64
C PRO A 48 -13.79 -29.76 -43.30
N LEU A 49 -13.44 -30.66 -44.23
CA LEU A 49 -13.51 -32.11 -44.04
C LEU A 49 -12.65 -32.65 -42.87
N SER A 50 -11.65 -31.91 -42.47
CA SER A 50 -10.80 -32.25 -41.31
C SER A 50 -11.44 -32.00 -39.94
N VAL A 51 -12.63 -31.39 -39.91
CA VAL A 51 -13.37 -31.07 -38.69
C VAL A 51 -14.58 -32.00 -38.59
N THR A 52 -14.73 -32.70 -37.49
CA THR A 52 -15.94 -33.51 -37.22
C THR A 52 -17.01 -32.60 -36.61
N GLN A 53 -18.12 -32.46 -37.38
CA GLN A 53 -19.24 -31.61 -36.97
C GLN A 53 -20.34 -32.43 -36.29
N TYR A 54 -20.87 -31.89 -35.20
CA TYR A 54 -22.05 -32.39 -34.50
C TYR A 54 -23.12 -31.30 -34.44
N GLU A 55 -24.31 -31.64 -34.92
CA GLU A 55 -25.44 -30.71 -34.96
C GLU A 55 -26.40 -30.99 -33.80
N LEU A 56 -26.81 -29.93 -33.13
CA LEU A 56 -27.74 -29.97 -32.02
C LEU A 56 -29.06 -29.32 -32.42
N SER A 57 -30.18 -30.00 -32.13
CA SER A 57 -31.50 -29.38 -32.26
C SER A 57 -31.67 -28.23 -31.26
N GLY A 58 -32.00 -27.04 -31.79
CA GLY A 58 -32.13 -25.81 -30.99
C GLY A 58 -30.80 -25.16 -30.59
N GLN A 59 -30.80 -24.43 -29.50
CA GLN A 59 -29.63 -23.63 -29.05
C GLN A 59 -28.46 -24.53 -28.63
N VAL A 60 -27.26 -24.19 -29.08
CA VAL A 60 -26.00 -24.83 -28.63
C VAL A 60 -25.69 -24.34 -27.24
N ASP A 61 -25.50 -25.25 -26.31
CA ASP A 61 -25.17 -24.97 -24.91
C ASP A 61 -23.97 -25.80 -24.42
N LEU A 62 -23.38 -25.37 -23.30
CA LEU A 62 -22.18 -25.97 -22.75
C LEU A 62 -22.43 -27.41 -22.24
N ALA A 63 -23.58 -27.70 -21.62
CA ALA A 63 -23.87 -29.02 -21.06
C ALA A 63 -23.94 -30.08 -22.13
N ARG A 64 -24.62 -29.77 -23.22
CA ARG A 64 -24.71 -30.66 -24.39
C ARG A 64 -23.36 -30.82 -25.10
N THR A 65 -22.60 -29.72 -25.19
CA THR A 65 -21.22 -29.73 -25.74
C THR A 65 -20.29 -30.64 -24.91
N ILE A 66 -20.34 -30.56 -23.59
CA ILE A 66 -19.56 -31.45 -22.70
C ILE A 66 -20.01 -32.91 -22.89
N THR A 67 -21.31 -33.15 -23.00
CA THR A 67 -21.84 -34.50 -23.21
C THR A 67 -21.31 -35.10 -24.52
N LEU A 68 -21.31 -34.32 -25.60
CA LEU A 68 -20.72 -34.74 -26.88
C LEU A 68 -19.22 -34.96 -26.78
N ALA A 69 -18.51 -34.08 -26.10
CA ALA A 69 -17.08 -34.23 -25.90
C ALA A 69 -16.73 -35.53 -25.15
N LYS A 70 -17.50 -35.91 -24.13
CA LYS A 70 -17.33 -37.22 -23.45
C LYS A 70 -17.48 -38.41 -24.36
N GLN A 71 -18.47 -38.37 -25.26
CA GLN A 71 -18.81 -39.46 -26.13
C GLN A 71 -17.82 -39.62 -27.30
N HIS A 72 -17.29 -38.52 -27.81
CA HIS A 72 -16.61 -38.48 -29.10
C HIS A 72 -15.15 -37.99 -29.07
N ALA A 73 -14.71 -37.33 -28.00
CA ALA A 73 -13.31 -36.90 -27.91
C ALA A 73 -12.36 -38.12 -27.72
N ASN A 74 -11.32 -38.21 -28.56
CA ASN A 74 -10.34 -39.30 -28.50
C ASN A 74 -8.98 -38.82 -27.94
N GLY A 75 -8.78 -37.53 -27.79
CA GLY A 75 -7.55 -36.97 -27.25
C GLY A 75 -7.29 -37.31 -25.78
N GLN A 76 -6.02 -37.42 -25.42
CA GLN A 76 -5.61 -37.58 -24.02
C GLN A 76 -6.09 -36.40 -23.18
N PHE A 77 -6.02 -35.20 -23.74
CA PHE A 77 -6.56 -33.97 -23.16
C PHE A 77 -7.71 -33.45 -24.03
N VAL A 78 -8.66 -32.77 -23.41
CA VAL A 78 -9.74 -32.06 -24.07
C VAL A 78 -9.70 -30.60 -23.68
N THR A 79 -9.74 -29.69 -24.64
CA THR A 79 -9.87 -28.26 -24.46
C THR A 79 -11.08 -27.71 -25.17
N PHE A 80 -11.72 -26.69 -24.58
CA PHE A 80 -12.96 -26.11 -25.13
C PHE A 80 -12.69 -24.67 -25.61
N MET A 81 -13.28 -24.33 -26.76
CA MET A 81 -13.22 -23.01 -27.39
C MET A 81 -14.59 -22.55 -27.85
N GLN A 82 -14.81 -21.24 -27.96
CA GLN A 82 -15.94 -20.70 -28.72
C GLN A 82 -15.51 -20.38 -30.14
N ALA A 83 -16.43 -20.53 -31.10
CA ALA A 83 -16.13 -20.31 -32.53
C ALA A 83 -15.70 -18.87 -32.86
N ARG A 84 -16.02 -17.87 -32.00
CA ARG A 84 -15.61 -16.48 -32.18
C ARG A 84 -14.19 -16.18 -31.63
N ASP A 85 -13.65 -17.08 -30.84
CA ASP A 85 -12.36 -16.92 -30.18
C ASP A 85 -11.21 -17.53 -31.00
N PHE A 86 -9.96 -17.30 -30.62
CA PHE A 86 -8.82 -17.84 -31.38
C PHE A 86 -7.62 -18.14 -30.48
N ILE A 87 -6.71 -18.99 -30.97
CA ILE A 87 -5.46 -19.35 -30.30
C ILE A 87 -4.41 -18.26 -30.57
N LEU A 88 -3.61 -17.91 -29.57
CA LEU A 88 -2.60 -16.85 -29.61
C LEU A 88 -1.20 -17.39 -29.98
N GLY A 89 -0.77 -17.10 -31.20
CA GLY A 89 0.56 -17.49 -31.70
C GLY A 89 0.63 -18.95 -32.15
N ASP A 90 1.61 -19.26 -32.98
CA ASP A 90 1.69 -20.54 -33.71
C ASP A 90 2.18 -21.70 -32.83
N ASP A 91 2.89 -21.42 -31.72
CA ASP A 91 3.42 -22.44 -30.80
C ASP A 91 2.60 -22.59 -29.51
N ALA A 92 1.46 -21.92 -29.39
CA ALA A 92 0.71 -21.88 -28.13
C ALA A 92 0.24 -23.25 -27.66
N LEU A 93 -0.28 -24.06 -28.59
CA LEU A 93 -0.76 -25.43 -28.32
C LEU A 93 0.40 -26.34 -27.91
N ALA A 94 1.53 -26.26 -28.60
CA ALA A 94 2.73 -27.04 -28.31
C ALA A 94 3.26 -26.73 -26.91
N ASN A 95 3.34 -25.44 -26.55
CA ASN A 95 3.81 -24.98 -25.26
C ASN A 95 2.90 -25.46 -24.12
N CYS A 96 1.59 -25.33 -24.26
CA CYS A 96 0.62 -25.83 -23.27
C CYS A 96 0.73 -27.34 -23.05
N LEU A 97 0.78 -28.11 -24.13
CA LEU A 97 0.89 -29.57 -24.05
C LEU A 97 2.21 -30.02 -23.44
N GLN A 98 3.31 -29.32 -23.73
CA GLN A 98 4.59 -29.58 -23.10
C GLN A 98 4.54 -29.34 -21.56
N GLU A 99 3.84 -28.30 -21.10
CA GLU A 99 3.70 -28.03 -19.68
C GLU A 99 2.87 -29.09 -18.94
N VAL A 100 1.76 -29.57 -19.54
CA VAL A 100 0.92 -30.61 -18.92
C VAL A 100 1.60 -31.97 -18.90
N ASP A 101 2.29 -32.34 -19.99
CA ASP A 101 3.02 -33.61 -20.09
C ASP A 101 4.20 -33.68 -19.11
N LYS A 102 5.01 -32.65 -19.09
CA LYS A 102 6.22 -32.57 -18.27
C LYS A 102 5.94 -32.79 -16.78
N ARG A 103 4.71 -32.55 -16.35
CA ARG A 103 4.31 -32.57 -14.95
C ARG A 103 3.29 -33.66 -14.60
N ASP A 104 2.84 -34.43 -15.61
CA ASP A 104 1.86 -35.52 -15.45
C ASP A 104 0.63 -35.04 -14.65
N VAL A 105 -0.11 -34.07 -15.21
CA VAL A 105 -1.26 -33.44 -14.56
C VAL A 105 -2.59 -33.86 -15.16
N ASP A 106 -3.65 -33.81 -14.36
CA ASP A 106 -5.02 -34.07 -14.79
C ASP A 106 -5.68 -32.83 -15.38
N LEU A 107 -5.23 -31.62 -14.91
CA LEU A 107 -5.82 -30.35 -15.28
C LEU A 107 -4.73 -29.31 -15.50
N GLY A 108 -4.66 -28.75 -16.71
CA GLY A 108 -3.85 -27.60 -17.06
C GLY A 108 -4.74 -26.38 -17.30
N MET A 109 -4.36 -25.24 -16.76
CA MET A 109 -5.07 -23.97 -16.92
C MET A 109 -4.15 -22.97 -17.61
N ALA A 110 -4.42 -22.66 -18.87
CA ALA A 110 -3.64 -21.73 -19.66
C ALA A 110 -4.02 -20.28 -19.37
N ASN A 111 -3.08 -19.36 -19.60
CA ASN A 111 -3.36 -17.94 -19.55
C ASN A 111 -4.26 -17.52 -20.72
N LEU A 112 -5.21 -16.64 -20.40
CA LEU A 112 -6.14 -16.06 -21.36
C LEU A 112 -5.79 -14.59 -21.64
N VAL A 113 -6.18 -14.13 -22.82
CA VAL A 113 -6.12 -12.72 -23.23
C VAL A 113 -7.52 -12.33 -23.69
N SER A 114 -8.01 -11.17 -23.34
CA SER A 114 -9.27 -10.62 -23.85
C SER A 114 -8.99 -9.65 -25.00
N LEU A 115 -9.80 -9.68 -26.03
CA LEU A 115 -9.83 -8.69 -27.10
C LEU A 115 -11.16 -7.93 -27.02
N ALA A 116 -11.10 -6.67 -26.61
CA ALA A 116 -12.24 -5.77 -26.57
C ALA A 116 -11.88 -4.44 -27.23
N ASP A 117 -12.80 -3.85 -27.98
CA ASP A 117 -12.63 -2.56 -28.65
C ASP A 117 -11.35 -2.46 -29.51
N GLY A 118 -10.89 -3.57 -30.09
CA GLY A 118 -9.67 -3.66 -30.89
C GLY A 118 -8.36 -3.69 -30.09
N ASN A 119 -8.41 -3.69 -28.76
CA ASN A 119 -7.27 -3.75 -27.88
C ASN A 119 -7.16 -5.10 -27.18
N PHE A 120 -5.91 -5.59 -27.03
CA PHE A 120 -5.62 -6.79 -26.25
C PHE A 120 -5.44 -6.43 -24.78
N TYR A 121 -6.24 -7.03 -23.93
CA TYR A 121 -6.10 -6.95 -22.47
C TYR A 121 -5.51 -8.26 -21.95
N LEU A 122 -4.35 -8.19 -21.35
CA LEU A 122 -3.82 -9.34 -20.61
C LEU A 122 -4.74 -9.55 -19.42
N SER A 123 -5.35 -10.73 -19.31
CA SER A 123 -5.93 -11.13 -18.05
C SER A 123 -4.78 -11.15 -17.04
N ASP A 124 -4.87 -10.31 -16.00
CA ASP A 124 -3.81 -10.00 -15.03
C ASP A 124 -3.32 -11.22 -14.25
N HIS A 125 -2.61 -12.12 -14.93
CA HIS A 125 -1.96 -13.24 -14.28
C HIS A 125 -0.46 -13.09 -14.36
N GLN A 126 0.05 -12.02 -13.76
CA GLN A 126 1.40 -12.04 -13.24
C GLN A 126 1.44 -12.91 -11.96
N LEU A 127 0.95 -14.12 -12.05
CA LEU A 127 1.22 -15.15 -11.07
C LEU A 127 2.70 -15.50 -11.18
N GLY A 128 3.53 -14.87 -10.35
CA GLY A 128 4.99 -14.96 -10.44
C GLY A 128 5.59 -16.35 -10.17
N ASN A 129 4.80 -17.36 -9.82
CA ASN A 129 5.24 -18.75 -9.66
C ASN A 129 4.20 -19.69 -10.21
N TYR A 130 4.39 -20.04 -11.46
CA TYR A 130 3.67 -21.11 -12.12
C TYR A 130 4.22 -22.45 -11.65
N GLY A 131 3.38 -23.35 -11.23
CA GLY A 131 3.82 -24.65 -10.75
C GLY A 131 2.67 -25.58 -10.44
N LEU A 132 3.01 -26.80 -10.01
CA LEU A 132 2.06 -27.73 -9.44
C LEU A 132 1.40 -27.06 -8.24
N ILE A 133 0.10 -26.85 -8.32
CA ILE A 133 -0.69 -26.30 -7.23
C ILE A 133 -1.56 -27.43 -6.71
N SER A 134 -1.57 -27.68 -5.38
CA SER A 134 -2.55 -28.58 -4.82
C SER A 134 -3.95 -28.06 -5.12
N THR A 135 -4.90 -28.95 -5.38
CA THR A 135 -6.28 -28.57 -5.73
C THR A 135 -6.92 -27.69 -4.69
N ASN A 136 -6.60 -27.85 -3.42
CA ASN A 136 -7.03 -26.98 -2.33
C ASN A 136 -6.51 -25.54 -2.46
N ASN A 137 -5.33 -25.36 -3.04
CA ASN A 137 -4.73 -24.03 -3.26
C ASN A 137 -5.22 -23.37 -4.56
N LEU A 138 -5.84 -24.12 -5.48
CA LEU A 138 -6.41 -23.58 -6.72
C LEU A 138 -7.77 -22.91 -6.53
N ILE A 139 -8.57 -23.40 -5.60
CA ILE A 139 -9.91 -22.88 -5.32
C ILE A 139 -9.90 -21.37 -5.02
N PRO A 140 -8.97 -20.84 -4.21
CA PRO A 140 -8.82 -19.39 -4.03
C PRO A 140 -8.53 -18.64 -5.32
N TYR A 141 -7.64 -19.15 -6.18
CA TYR A 141 -7.34 -18.51 -7.47
C TYR A 141 -8.58 -18.41 -8.38
N MET A 142 -9.40 -19.45 -8.38
CA MET A 142 -10.65 -19.48 -9.17
C MET A 142 -11.65 -18.43 -8.71
N ARG A 143 -11.65 -18.07 -7.43
CA ARG A 143 -12.52 -17.02 -6.89
C ARG A 143 -12.15 -15.64 -7.41
N PHE A 144 -10.88 -15.39 -7.73
CA PHE A 144 -10.35 -14.06 -7.95
C PHE A 144 -10.01 -13.71 -9.40
N TYR A 145 -9.74 -14.70 -10.23
CA TYR A 145 -9.26 -14.43 -11.59
C TYR A 145 -10.32 -14.67 -12.65
N ARG A 146 -10.61 -13.66 -13.49
CA ARG A 146 -11.57 -13.76 -14.61
C ARG A 146 -11.29 -14.95 -15.51
N ALA A 147 -10.02 -15.29 -15.75
CA ALA A 147 -9.61 -16.44 -16.54
C ALA A 147 -10.18 -17.76 -16.03
N PHE A 148 -10.39 -17.88 -14.72
CA PHE A 148 -10.93 -19.09 -14.09
C PHE A 148 -12.45 -19.07 -13.92
N ARG A 149 -13.16 -18.22 -14.67
CA ARG A 149 -14.62 -18.16 -14.63
C ARG A 149 -15.28 -19.11 -15.61
N ASN A 150 -14.51 -19.69 -16.54
CA ASN A 150 -14.99 -20.53 -17.60
C ASN A 150 -14.06 -21.73 -17.83
N ILE A 151 -14.52 -22.67 -18.63
CA ILE A 151 -13.72 -23.83 -19.04
C ILE A 151 -12.84 -23.56 -20.28
N TRP A 152 -12.90 -22.34 -20.84
CA TRP A 152 -12.14 -21.97 -22.02
C TRP A 152 -10.64 -21.96 -21.75
N GLY A 153 -9.87 -22.62 -22.60
CA GLY A 153 -8.41 -22.73 -22.41
C GLY A 153 -7.96 -23.68 -21.31
N LEU A 154 -8.87 -24.51 -20.76
CA LEU A 154 -8.49 -25.61 -19.88
C LEU A 154 -8.05 -26.81 -20.72
N PHE A 155 -7.02 -27.51 -20.27
CA PHE A 155 -6.58 -28.79 -20.75
C PHE A 155 -7.00 -29.85 -19.72
N ILE A 156 -8.12 -30.53 -19.98
CA ILE A 156 -8.74 -31.48 -19.07
C ILE A 156 -8.36 -32.90 -19.52
N ASN A 157 -7.71 -33.67 -18.67
CA ASN A 157 -7.44 -35.07 -18.97
C ASN A 157 -8.76 -35.81 -19.20
N LYS A 158 -8.79 -36.76 -20.16
CA LYS A 158 -10.00 -37.47 -20.54
C LYS A 158 -10.67 -38.21 -19.38
N GLU A 159 -9.88 -38.84 -18.50
CA GLU A 159 -10.41 -39.50 -17.30
C GLU A 159 -11.09 -38.53 -16.32
N LEU A 160 -10.57 -37.31 -16.21
CA LEU A 160 -11.18 -36.26 -15.43
C LEU A 160 -12.47 -35.75 -16.08
N LEU A 161 -12.46 -35.54 -17.41
CA LEU A 161 -13.63 -35.09 -18.14
C LEU A 161 -14.82 -36.04 -17.94
N GLU A 162 -14.60 -37.35 -17.92
CA GLU A 162 -15.66 -38.36 -17.71
C GLU A 162 -16.37 -38.20 -16.37
N LYS A 163 -15.66 -37.69 -15.34
CA LYS A 163 -16.19 -37.48 -14.00
C LYS A 163 -16.96 -36.17 -13.83
N LEU A 164 -16.81 -35.21 -14.75
CA LEU A 164 -17.47 -33.92 -14.66
C LEU A 164 -18.99 -34.07 -14.94
N ALA A 165 -19.82 -33.33 -14.22
CA ALA A 165 -21.24 -33.23 -14.58
C ALA A 165 -21.39 -32.24 -15.75
N ALA A 166 -22.20 -32.65 -16.74
CA ALA A 166 -22.55 -31.76 -17.84
C ALA A 166 -23.56 -30.72 -17.36
N GLN A 167 -23.17 -29.46 -17.41
CA GLN A 167 -23.99 -28.32 -16.96
C GLN A 167 -23.63 -27.02 -17.71
N ASN A 168 -24.58 -26.09 -17.78
CA ASN A 168 -24.45 -24.89 -18.61
C ASN A 168 -23.62 -23.79 -17.96
N GLN A 169 -23.34 -23.88 -16.69
CA GLN A 169 -22.51 -22.92 -16.00
C GLN A 169 -21.04 -23.35 -16.03
N GLY A 170 -20.26 -22.76 -16.93
CA GLY A 170 -18.84 -23.12 -17.16
C GLY A 170 -17.99 -23.02 -15.89
N GLN A 171 -18.33 -22.13 -15.00
CA GLN A 171 -17.68 -22.00 -13.69
C GLN A 171 -17.93 -23.19 -12.76
N ARG A 172 -19.14 -23.75 -12.74
CA ARG A 172 -19.41 -24.97 -11.96
C ARG A 172 -18.63 -26.15 -12.51
N VAL A 173 -18.51 -26.24 -13.84
CA VAL A 173 -17.69 -27.26 -14.48
C VAL A 173 -16.23 -27.12 -14.12
N LEU A 174 -15.70 -25.89 -14.18
CA LEU A 174 -14.33 -25.60 -13.76
C LEU A 174 -14.09 -25.95 -12.27
N TYR A 175 -15.02 -25.59 -11.40
CA TYR A 175 -14.93 -25.92 -9.97
C TYR A 175 -14.88 -27.43 -9.74
N GLN A 176 -15.74 -28.18 -10.41
CA GLN A 176 -15.70 -29.64 -10.35
C GLN A 176 -14.39 -30.20 -10.90
N ALA A 177 -13.89 -29.65 -12.02
CA ALA A 177 -12.63 -30.10 -12.60
C ALA A 177 -11.48 -29.93 -11.60
N VAL A 178 -11.39 -28.77 -10.96
CA VAL A 178 -10.38 -28.49 -9.93
C VAL A 178 -10.55 -29.41 -8.72
N HIS A 179 -11.76 -29.63 -8.26
CA HIS A 179 -12.03 -30.45 -7.07
C HIS A 179 -11.76 -31.94 -7.28
N LEU A 180 -11.97 -32.42 -8.49
CA LEU A 180 -11.77 -33.83 -8.87
C LEU A 180 -10.37 -34.11 -9.40
N ALA A 181 -9.63 -33.12 -9.85
CA ALA A 181 -8.25 -33.29 -10.29
C ALA A 181 -7.34 -33.68 -9.13
N LYS A 182 -6.47 -34.67 -9.35
CA LYS A 182 -5.44 -35.07 -8.39
C LYS A 182 -4.24 -34.14 -8.45
N LYS A 183 -3.90 -33.67 -9.66
CA LYS A 183 -2.82 -32.74 -9.94
C LYS A 183 -3.29 -31.69 -10.93
N ALA A 184 -3.15 -30.43 -10.59
CA ALA A 184 -3.47 -29.32 -11.47
C ALA A 184 -2.30 -28.32 -11.54
N ILE A 185 -2.17 -27.64 -12.70
CA ILE A 185 -1.19 -26.57 -12.89
C ILE A 185 -1.84 -25.31 -13.47
N ILE A 186 -1.28 -24.16 -13.09
CA ILE A 186 -1.45 -22.91 -13.85
C ILE A 186 -0.25 -22.82 -14.79
N MET A 187 -0.53 -22.74 -16.10
CA MET A 187 0.49 -22.70 -17.14
C MET A 187 1.01 -21.29 -17.36
N GLN A 188 2.28 -21.17 -17.76
CA GLN A 188 2.84 -19.89 -18.18
C GLN A 188 2.38 -19.46 -19.57
N SER A 189 2.07 -20.45 -20.39
CA SER A 189 1.74 -20.25 -21.79
C SER A 189 0.42 -19.49 -21.95
N LYS A 190 0.47 -18.46 -22.81
CA LYS A 190 -0.73 -17.78 -23.28
C LYS A 190 -1.30 -18.62 -24.41
N PHE A 191 -2.52 -19.09 -24.24
CA PHE A 191 -3.12 -20.01 -25.19
C PHE A 191 -4.28 -19.37 -25.96
N TYR A 192 -5.14 -18.64 -25.29
CA TYR A 192 -6.47 -18.38 -25.74
C TYR A 192 -6.83 -16.90 -25.72
N CYS A 193 -7.43 -16.41 -26.81
CA CYS A 193 -7.96 -15.06 -26.88
C CYS A 193 -9.48 -15.09 -26.86
N LEU A 194 -10.07 -14.56 -25.80
CA LEU A 194 -11.50 -14.31 -25.67
C LEU A 194 -11.86 -13.04 -26.44
N VAL A 195 -12.75 -13.14 -27.43
CA VAL A 195 -13.29 -11.97 -28.13
C VAL A 195 -14.54 -11.49 -27.38
N GLU A 196 -14.44 -10.35 -26.72
CA GLU A 196 -15.58 -9.72 -26.04
C GLU A 196 -16.51 -9.14 -27.11
N ALA A 197 -17.75 -9.63 -27.20
CA ALA A 197 -18.77 -9.03 -28.04
C ALA A 197 -19.48 -7.91 -27.25
N ALA A 198 -19.83 -6.82 -27.93
CA ALA A 198 -20.57 -5.68 -27.34
C ALA A 198 -21.92 -6.10 -26.70
N ASP A 199 -22.50 -7.23 -27.13
CA ASP A 199 -23.73 -7.80 -26.59
C ASP A 199 -23.51 -8.78 -25.42
N ASN A 200 -22.29 -9.11 -25.09
CA ASN A 200 -21.99 -9.84 -23.90
C ASN A 200 -21.94 -8.83 -22.71
N GLN A 201 -23.08 -8.41 -22.26
CA GLN A 201 -23.31 -8.37 -20.84
C GLN A 201 -23.09 -9.82 -20.36
N VAL A 202 -21.82 -10.24 -20.21
CA VAL A 202 -21.47 -11.27 -19.24
C VAL A 202 -22.11 -10.71 -17.98
N GLU A 203 -23.27 -11.27 -17.59
CA GLU A 203 -23.88 -10.91 -16.32
C GLU A 203 -22.72 -10.81 -15.34
N PRO A 204 -22.50 -9.63 -14.73
CA PRO A 204 -21.39 -9.49 -13.81
C PRO A 204 -21.55 -10.66 -12.88
N PHE A 205 -20.54 -11.51 -12.80
CA PHE A 205 -20.60 -12.72 -12.00
C PHE A 205 -21.08 -12.26 -10.61
N ARG A 206 -22.37 -12.41 -10.42
CA ARG A 206 -22.96 -12.23 -9.10
C ARG A 206 -22.53 -13.46 -8.35
N TRP A 207 -21.50 -13.33 -7.53
CA TRP A 207 -21.17 -14.28 -6.46
C TRP A 207 -22.43 -14.65 -5.65
N GLN A 208 -23.53 -13.95 -5.93
CA GLN A 208 -24.80 -13.99 -5.23
C GLN A 208 -25.63 -15.25 -5.41
N THR A 209 -25.43 -16.06 -6.45
CA THR A 209 -26.41 -17.12 -6.70
C THR A 209 -25.93 -18.55 -6.50
N ASP A 210 -24.63 -18.83 -6.55
CA ASP A 210 -24.15 -20.22 -6.51
C ASP A 210 -23.00 -20.53 -5.53
N TYR A 211 -22.31 -19.52 -5.03
CA TYR A 211 -21.57 -19.55 -3.77
C TYR A 211 -22.27 -18.58 -2.79
N GLU A 212 -23.50 -18.88 -2.49
CA GLU A 212 -24.09 -18.54 -1.24
C GLU A 212 -23.17 -19.06 -0.17
N TYR A 213 -22.48 -18.20 0.49
CA TYR A 213 -21.80 -18.50 1.73
C TYR A 213 -20.31 -18.22 1.68
N SER A 214 -20.00 -16.94 1.77
CA SER A 214 -18.98 -16.67 2.75
C SER A 214 -19.57 -17.18 4.08
N GLU A 215 -18.88 -18.04 4.78
CA GLU A 215 -19.31 -18.51 6.10
C GLU A 215 -19.70 -17.32 7.00
N ALA A 216 -19.01 -16.19 6.84
CA ALA A 216 -19.30 -14.94 7.52
C ALA A 216 -20.72 -14.44 7.24
N LYS A 217 -21.20 -14.44 5.97
CA LYS A 217 -22.58 -14.02 5.66
C LYS A 217 -23.63 -14.90 6.33
N ARG A 218 -23.43 -16.22 6.26
CA ARG A 218 -24.32 -17.17 6.92
C ARG A 218 -24.38 -16.90 8.42
N LEU A 219 -23.21 -16.76 9.06
CA LEU A 219 -23.13 -16.49 10.50
C LEU A 219 -23.79 -15.17 10.86
N VAL A 220 -23.56 -14.09 10.11
CA VAL A 220 -24.20 -12.78 10.33
C VAL A 220 -25.72 -12.90 10.22
N SER A 221 -26.21 -13.64 9.23
CA SER A 221 -27.67 -13.87 9.08
C SER A 221 -28.25 -14.62 10.28
N GLU A 222 -27.57 -15.66 10.79
CA GLU A 222 -27.97 -16.39 11.98
C GLU A 222 -27.95 -15.52 13.26
N ILE A 223 -26.91 -14.66 13.41
CA ILE A 223 -26.74 -13.74 14.52
C ILE A 223 -27.90 -12.72 14.53
N ARG A 224 -28.25 -12.15 13.37
CA ARG A 224 -29.36 -11.22 13.18
C ARG A 224 -30.71 -11.90 13.51
N ALA A 225 -30.91 -13.11 13.01
CA ALA A 225 -32.12 -13.88 13.25
C ALA A 225 -32.35 -14.20 14.75
N ARG A 226 -31.28 -14.30 15.54
CA ARG A 226 -31.30 -14.48 16.99
C ARG A 226 -31.52 -13.18 17.78
N GLY A 227 -31.61 -12.04 17.09
CA GLY A 227 -31.81 -10.74 17.73
C GLY A 227 -30.61 -10.27 18.56
N TYR A 228 -29.37 -10.61 18.16
CA TYR A 228 -28.16 -10.18 18.87
C TYR A 228 -28.06 -8.67 18.92
N GLN A 229 -27.79 -8.14 20.10
CA GLN A 229 -27.50 -6.74 20.35
C GLN A 229 -26.19 -6.63 21.14
N ALA A 230 -25.19 -5.96 20.56
CA ALA A 230 -23.93 -5.75 21.22
C ALA A 230 -24.08 -4.81 22.42
N GLN A 231 -23.47 -5.17 23.56
CA GLN A 231 -23.30 -4.23 24.66
C GLN A 231 -22.13 -3.30 24.36
N ILE A 232 -22.42 -2.01 24.16
CA ILE A 232 -21.39 -1.00 23.91
C ILE A 232 -20.87 -0.49 25.27
N PRO A 233 -19.56 -0.72 25.59
CA PRO A 233 -18.95 -0.20 26.81
C PRO A 233 -18.94 1.33 26.82
N LYS A 234 -19.00 1.93 28.02
CA LYS A 234 -18.95 3.40 28.17
C LYS A 234 -17.60 4.00 27.76
N ILE A 235 -16.50 3.31 28.09
CA ILE A 235 -15.14 3.76 27.77
C ILE A 235 -14.74 3.17 26.43
N ILE A 236 -14.25 4.01 25.55
CA ILE A 236 -13.77 3.62 24.23
C ILE A 236 -12.48 2.82 24.39
N ASN A 237 -12.43 1.64 23.79
CA ASN A 237 -11.22 0.83 23.71
C ASN A 237 -10.57 1.01 22.33
N VAL A 238 -9.29 1.33 22.32
CA VAL A 238 -8.48 1.47 21.09
C VAL A 238 -7.31 0.50 21.15
N ALA A 239 -7.00 -0.21 20.05
CA ALA A 239 -5.83 -1.06 19.93
C ALA A 239 -4.90 -0.61 18.82
N LEU A 240 -3.60 -0.66 19.08
CA LEU A 240 -2.52 -0.50 18.11
C LEU A 240 -1.62 -1.72 18.18
N CYS A 241 -1.24 -2.29 17.01
CA CYS A 241 -0.21 -3.33 16.93
C CYS A 241 1.15 -2.69 16.64
N ILE A 242 2.15 -2.96 17.47
CA ILE A 242 3.43 -2.24 17.48
C ILE A 242 4.64 -3.16 17.53
N ASP A 243 5.76 -2.64 17.04
CA ASP A 243 7.11 -3.19 17.21
C ASP A 243 8.09 -2.09 17.63
N ASP A 244 9.36 -2.46 17.85
CA ASP A 244 10.41 -1.53 18.28
C ASP A 244 10.63 -0.36 17.30
N ASN A 245 10.42 -0.54 16.01
CA ASN A 245 10.63 0.48 14.99
C ASN A 245 9.53 1.54 14.98
N LEU A 246 8.32 1.14 15.39
CA LEU A 246 7.13 1.98 15.35
C LEU A 246 6.99 2.88 16.60
N VAL A 247 7.56 2.49 17.75
CA VAL A 247 7.34 3.17 19.05
C VAL A 247 7.51 4.68 18.97
N LYS A 248 8.58 5.16 18.34
CA LYS A 248 8.84 6.61 18.24
C LYS A 248 7.85 7.33 17.30
N ARG A 249 7.22 6.61 16.39
CA ARG A 249 6.24 7.14 15.42
C ARG A 249 4.82 7.21 15.97
N LEU A 250 4.57 6.53 17.11
CA LEU A 250 3.25 6.51 17.75
C LEU A 250 2.87 7.84 18.44
N VAL A 251 3.86 8.65 18.81
CA VAL A 251 3.63 9.82 19.67
C VAL A 251 2.60 10.79 19.08
N PRO A 252 2.65 11.18 17.78
CA PRO A 252 1.62 12.04 17.20
C PRO A 252 0.22 11.41 17.19
N LEU A 253 0.12 10.10 16.96
CA LEU A 253 -1.16 9.38 17.02
C LEU A 253 -1.71 9.36 18.45
N ILE A 254 -0.89 8.99 19.43
CA ILE A 254 -1.29 8.98 20.86
C ILE A 254 -1.71 10.38 21.31
N TYR A 255 -0.96 11.41 20.91
CA TYR A 255 -1.31 12.80 21.18
C TYR A 255 -2.68 13.17 20.56
N SER A 256 -2.91 12.82 19.30
CA SER A 256 -4.19 13.10 18.61
C SER A 256 -5.37 12.35 19.24
N LEU A 257 -5.17 11.12 19.70
CA LEU A 257 -6.16 10.36 20.48
C LEU A 257 -6.51 11.08 21.78
N ALA A 258 -5.50 11.50 22.54
CA ALA A 258 -5.69 12.20 23.81
C ALA A 258 -6.38 13.57 23.64
N LYS A 259 -5.96 14.32 22.60
CA LYS A 259 -6.48 15.67 22.32
C LYS A 259 -7.98 15.66 21.97
N ASN A 260 -8.45 14.64 21.24
CA ASN A 260 -9.78 14.61 20.66
C ASN A 260 -10.79 13.73 21.42
N ASN A 261 -10.39 13.10 22.53
CA ASN A 261 -11.28 12.22 23.28
C ASN A 261 -11.20 12.50 24.79
N ARG A 262 -12.29 12.22 25.53
CA ARG A 262 -12.35 12.48 26.97
C ARG A 262 -11.57 11.43 27.76
N GLU A 263 -11.85 10.16 27.51
CA GLU A 263 -11.21 9.04 28.20
C GLU A 263 -11.17 7.82 27.28
N LEU A 264 -10.02 7.15 27.19
CA LEU A 264 -9.81 5.95 26.39
C LEU A 264 -9.01 4.89 27.15
N ASN A 265 -9.31 3.62 26.89
CA ASN A 265 -8.37 2.53 27.12
C ASN A 265 -7.54 2.30 25.86
N LEU A 266 -6.22 2.46 25.94
CA LEU A 266 -5.29 2.28 24.83
C LEU A 266 -4.49 0.99 25.00
N TYR A 267 -4.76 0.00 24.17
CA TYR A 267 -4.09 -1.30 24.14
C TYR A 267 -2.96 -1.29 23.12
N LEU A 268 -1.72 -1.34 23.60
CA LEU A 268 -0.52 -1.45 22.77
C LEU A 268 -0.11 -2.92 22.71
N VAL A 269 -0.43 -3.57 21.58
CA VAL A 269 -0.21 -5.00 21.36
C VAL A 269 1.12 -5.22 20.65
N TYR A 270 1.98 -6.11 21.18
CA TYR A 270 3.30 -6.37 20.63
C TYR A 270 3.67 -7.85 20.75
N TYR A 271 4.49 -8.37 19.81
CA TYR A 271 5.12 -9.68 19.94
C TYR A 271 6.49 -9.56 20.60
N ARG A 272 7.35 -8.70 20.06
CA ARG A 272 8.68 -8.38 20.61
C ARG A 272 8.80 -6.88 20.81
N LEU A 273 9.25 -6.47 21.97
CA LEU A 273 9.48 -5.09 22.31
C LEU A 273 10.63 -5.02 23.33
N SER A 274 11.63 -4.18 23.06
CA SER A 274 12.79 -3.98 23.94
C SER A 274 12.39 -3.41 25.28
N SER A 275 13.19 -3.64 26.30
CA SER A 275 12.94 -3.08 27.64
C SER A 275 12.94 -1.55 27.60
N SER A 276 13.89 -0.95 26.87
CA SER A 276 13.97 0.50 26.72
C SER A 276 12.69 1.11 26.09
N ASN A 277 12.10 0.47 25.07
CA ASN A 277 10.87 0.94 24.49
C ASN A 277 9.65 0.72 25.39
N LYS A 278 9.61 -0.34 26.17
CA LYS A 278 8.58 -0.53 27.22
C LYS A 278 8.64 0.56 28.28
N ASP A 279 9.84 0.90 28.74
CA ASP A 279 10.02 1.95 29.75
C ASP A 279 9.69 3.32 29.18
N TYR A 280 10.07 3.58 27.93
CA TYR A 280 9.66 4.79 27.21
C TYR A 280 8.13 4.91 27.11
N LEU A 281 7.41 3.84 26.73
CA LEU A 281 5.95 3.85 26.64
C LEU A 281 5.28 4.05 28.01
N ARG A 282 5.83 3.47 29.10
CA ARG A 282 5.36 3.73 30.46
C ARG A 282 5.54 5.19 30.87
N GLN A 283 6.71 5.76 30.58
CA GLN A 283 6.97 7.16 30.82
C GLN A 283 6.07 8.06 29.95
N LEU A 284 5.88 7.71 28.67
CA LEU A 284 4.99 8.43 27.76
C LEU A 284 3.56 8.49 28.33
N ALA A 285 3.07 7.37 28.88
CA ALA A 285 1.73 7.25 29.45
C ALA A 285 1.46 8.30 30.56
N THR A 286 2.47 8.69 31.34
CA THR A 286 2.29 9.66 32.45
C THR A 286 1.94 11.07 31.97
N ASN A 287 2.12 11.37 30.67
CA ASN A 287 1.80 12.67 30.10
C ASN A 287 0.35 12.79 29.59
N PHE A 288 -0.40 11.68 29.59
CA PHE A 288 -1.77 11.63 29.06
C PHE A 288 -2.73 11.08 30.12
N SER A 289 -3.26 11.96 30.96
CA SER A 289 -4.13 11.58 32.09
C SER A 289 -5.47 10.98 31.69
N ASN A 290 -5.90 11.18 30.44
CA ASN A 290 -7.14 10.68 29.87
C ASN A 290 -6.96 9.39 29.05
N LEU A 291 -5.74 8.82 28.99
CA LEU A 291 -5.47 7.56 28.32
C LEU A 291 -5.02 6.50 29.33
N ASN A 292 -5.80 5.43 29.44
CA ASN A 292 -5.42 4.26 30.24
C ASN A 292 -4.59 3.30 29.37
N PHE A 293 -3.26 3.30 29.52
CA PHE A 293 -2.34 2.50 28.72
C PHE A 293 -2.28 1.04 29.20
N HIS A 294 -2.44 0.12 28.27
CA HIS A 294 -2.35 -1.32 28.49
C HIS A 294 -1.34 -1.96 27.53
N LEU A 295 -0.17 -2.35 28.03
CA LEU A 295 0.79 -3.13 27.25
C LEU A 295 0.35 -4.59 27.22
N ARG A 296 0.09 -5.14 26.03
CA ARG A 296 -0.37 -6.52 25.82
C ARG A 296 0.58 -7.28 24.91
N LYS A 297 1.12 -8.38 25.41
CA LYS A 297 2.05 -9.21 24.63
C LYS A 297 1.27 -10.29 23.88
N LEU A 298 1.48 -10.38 22.56
CA LEU A 298 1.11 -11.56 21.79
C LEU A 298 1.94 -12.75 22.31
N THR A 299 1.29 -13.78 22.82
CA THR A 299 1.96 -14.96 23.35
C THR A 299 2.61 -15.80 22.24
N LYS A 300 3.55 -16.66 22.58
CA LYS A 300 4.20 -17.53 21.61
C LYS A 300 3.19 -18.52 21.00
N GLU A 301 2.27 -19.01 21.80
CA GLU A 301 1.20 -19.93 21.38
C GLU A 301 0.28 -19.30 20.33
N LEU A 302 -0.11 -18.04 20.53
CA LEU A 302 -0.92 -17.32 19.53
C LEU A 302 -0.10 -16.95 18.29
N HIS A 303 1.17 -16.59 18.44
CA HIS A 303 2.05 -16.27 17.30
C HIS A 303 2.23 -17.48 16.37
N GLN A 304 2.26 -18.69 16.86
CA GLN A 304 2.38 -19.91 16.07
C GLN A 304 1.28 -20.09 15.02
N PHE A 305 0.11 -19.48 15.19
CA PHE A 305 -0.96 -19.53 14.19
C PHE A 305 -0.69 -18.66 12.97
N ILE A 306 0.06 -17.57 13.12
CA ILE A 306 0.35 -16.63 12.02
C ILE A 306 1.73 -16.84 11.41
N GLU A 307 2.68 -17.41 12.15
CA GLU A 307 4.07 -17.63 11.70
C GLU A 307 4.18 -18.40 10.36
N PRO A 308 3.36 -19.44 10.10
CA PRO A 308 3.42 -20.19 8.85
C PRO A 308 2.85 -19.48 7.62
N ILE A 309 2.24 -18.30 7.77
CA ILE A 309 1.60 -17.59 6.65
C ILE A 309 2.66 -17.15 5.64
N ASN A 310 2.50 -17.61 4.39
CA ASN A 310 3.44 -17.32 3.31
C ASN A 310 3.10 -16.01 2.57
N LEU A 311 3.85 -14.97 2.81
CA LEU A 311 3.70 -13.63 2.19
C LEU A 311 4.73 -13.39 1.08
N SER A 312 4.91 -14.32 0.15
CA SER A 312 5.94 -14.25 -0.88
C SER A 312 5.81 -13.07 -1.86
N LYS A 313 4.63 -12.49 -2.02
CA LYS A 313 4.36 -11.39 -2.96
C LYS A 313 4.29 -10.00 -2.32
N THR A 314 4.27 -9.90 -1.02
CA THR A 314 4.21 -8.61 -0.33
C THR A 314 5.47 -8.35 0.48
N LYS A 315 5.80 -7.07 0.67
CA LYS A 315 6.86 -6.63 1.59
C LYS A 315 6.33 -6.45 3.02
N LEU A 316 5.04 -6.64 3.25
CA LEU A 316 4.43 -6.51 4.57
C LEU A 316 4.82 -7.69 5.46
N PRO A 317 5.12 -7.45 6.74
CA PRO A 317 5.52 -8.51 7.65
C PRO A 317 4.32 -9.34 8.12
N VAL A 318 4.53 -10.61 8.47
CA VAL A 318 3.49 -11.48 9.09
C VAL A 318 2.90 -10.85 10.36
N ALA A 319 3.63 -9.97 11.02
CA ALA A 319 3.16 -9.24 12.20
C ALA A 319 1.87 -8.42 11.95
N THR A 320 1.54 -8.07 10.70
CA THR A 320 0.27 -7.41 10.36
C THR A 320 -0.94 -8.25 10.76
N TYR A 321 -0.82 -9.58 10.73
CA TYR A 321 -1.88 -10.49 11.19
C TYR A 321 -2.13 -10.48 12.70
N THR A 322 -1.35 -9.76 13.49
CA THR A 322 -1.60 -9.62 14.94
C THR A 322 -2.97 -9.03 15.22
N ARG A 323 -3.46 -8.11 14.35
CA ARG A 323 -4.82 -7.52 14.50
C ARG A 323 -5.94 -8.56 14.39
N VAL A 324 -5.75 -9.61 13.60
CA VAL A 324 -6.70 -10.73 13.47
C VAL A 324 -6.86 -11.48 14.79
N LEU A 325 -5.78 -11.55 15.58
CA LEU A 325 -5.75 -12.27 16.86
C LEU A 325 -6.21 -11.44 18.07
N LEU A 326 -6.60 -10.16 17.89
CA LEU A 326 -7.09 -9.30 18.98
C LEU A 326 -8.17 -9.93 19.84
N PRO A 327 -9.16 -10.69 19.31
CA PRO A 327 -10.16 -11.37 20.12
C PRO A 327 -9.57 -12.30 21.19
N HIS A 328 -8.40 -12.91 20.91
CA HIS A 328 -7.75 -13.84 21.82
C HIS A 328 -6.64 -13.21 22.66
N ILE A 329 -6.04 -12.10 22.17
CA ILE A 329 -5.03 -11.32 22.92
C ILE A 329 -5.70 -10.52 24.05
N LEU A 330 -6.95 -10.08 23.82
CA LEU A 330 -7.73 -9.22 24.69
C LEU A 330 -9.04 -9.92 25.12
N PRO A 331 -8.97 -11.04 25.87
CA PRO A 331 -10.16 -11.84 26.21
C PRO A 331 -11.17 -11.08 27.07
N GLU A 332 -10.71 -10.09 27.86
CA GLU A 332 -11.54 -9.23 28.68
C GLU A 332 -12.27 -8.12 27.94
N VAL A 333 -11.84 -7.80 26.71
CA VAL A 333 -12.39 -6.72 25.90
C VAL A 333 -13.50 -7.25 24.99
N LYS A 334 -14.67 -6.61 25.05
CA LYS A 334 -15.83 -7.00 24.23
C LYS A 334 -15.85 -6.31 22.87
N ARG A 335 -15.48 -5.03 22.84
CA ARG A 335 -15.53 -4.17 21.66
C ARG A 335 -14.28 -3.30 21.60
N ILE A 336 -13.74 -3.05 20.39
CA ILE A 336 -12.53 -2.26 20.22
C ILE A 336 -12.52 -1.54 18.88
N ILE A 337 -11.88 -0.37 18.81
CA ILE A 337 -11.45 0.28 17.57
C ILE A 337 -9.99 -0.09 17.39
N TYR A 338 -9.66 -0.80 16.31
CA TYR A 338 -8.31 -1.01 15.88
C TYR A 338 -7.85 0.14 14.97
N LEU A 339 -6.64 0.64 15.17
CA LEU A 339 -6.03 1.66 14.34
C LEU A 339 -4.63 1.23 13.87
N ASP A 340 -4.32 1.46 12.62
CA ASP A 340 -2.94 1.37 12.13
C ASP A 340 -2.11 2.54 12.69
N THR A 341 -0.81 2.29 12.83
CA THR A 341 0.14 3.24 13.46
C THR A 341 0.43 4.49 12.61
N ASP A 342 -0.01 4.49 11.37
CA ASP A 342 0.06 5.59 10.41
C ASP A 342 -1.28 6.33 10.23
N THR A 343 -2.17 6.18 11.20
CA THR A 343 -3.39 6.97 11.30
C THR A 343 -3.20 8.20 12.18
N GLN A 344 -4.11 9.16 12.07
CA GLN A 344 -4.21 10.34 12.93
C GLN A 344 -5.68 10.63 13.22
N VAL A 345 -6.02 10.81 14.49
CA VAL A 345 -7.38 11.12 14.93
C VAL A 345 -7.57 12.64 14.97
N LEU A 346 -8.49 13.15 14.13
CA LEU A 346 -8.74 14.59 13.99
C LEU A 346 -9.99 15.06 14.75
N ALA A 347 -10.90 14.13 15.10
CA ALA A 347 -12.11 14.41 15.85
C ALA A 347 -12.43 13.29 16.86
N SER A 348 -13.47 13.47 17.67
CA SER A 348 -13.90 12.46 18.66
C SER A 348 -14.29 11.12 18.01
N LEU A 349 -13.86 10.03 18.62
CA LEU A 349 -14.23 8.66 18.22
C LEU A 349 -15.61 8.21 18.74
N GLU A 350 -16.32 9.04 19.50
CA GLU A 350 -17.58 8.66 20.16
C GLU A 350 -18.63 8.19 19.16
N GLU A 351 -18.82 8.88 18.05
CA GLU A 351 -19.81 8.52 17.03
C GLU A 351 -19.46 7.15 16.39
N LEU A 352 -18.18 6.93 16.04
CA LEU A 352 -17.71 5.63 15.57
C LEU A 352 -17.93 4.54 16.61
N TRP A 353 -17.64 4.84 17.89
CA TRP A 353 -17.79 3.88 18.98
C TRP A 353 -19.23 3.43 19.18
N GLN A 354 -20.20 4.35 19.01
CA GLN A 354 -21.62 4.08 19.15
C GLN A 354 -22.26 3.42 17.92
N THR A 355 -21.53 3.25 16.83
CA THR A 355 -22.06 2.64 15.60
C THR A 355 -22.55 1.22 15.86
N ASP A 356 -23.82 0.93 15.56
CA ASP A 356 -24.35 -0.43 15.59
C ASP A 356 -23.74 -1.28 14.47
N LEU A 357 -23.12 -2.38 14.83
CA LEU A 357 -22.57 -3.34 13.87
C LEU A 357 -23.65 -4.24 13.23
N GLU A 358 -24.91 -4.15 13.68
CA GLU A 358 -26.03 -4.90 13.10
C GLU A 358 -25.77 -6.41 13.01
N GLY A 359 -25.13 -6.98 14.03
CA GLY A 359 -24.75 -8.39 14.08
C GLY A 359 -23.55 -8.77 13.19
N ASN A 360 -22.88 -7.80 12.56
CA ASN A 360 -21.60 -8.05 11.90
C ASN A 360 -20.46 -8.13 12.92
N PHE A 361 -19.43 -8.89 12.58
CA PHE A 361 -18.24 -9.07 13.41
C PHE A 361 -17.38 -7.81 13.48
N LEU A 362 -17.38 -7.02 12.39
CA LEU A 362 -16.64 -5.76 12.31
C LEU A 362 -17.35 -4.74 11.42
N GLY A 363 -16.94 -3.48 11.59
CA GLY A 363 -17.20 -2.38 10.69
C GLY A 363 -15.89 -1.82 10.13
N ALA A 364 -15.91 -1.43 8.86
CA ALA A 364 -14.77 -0.87 8.16
C ALA A 364 -15.20 0.10 7.04
N ALA A 365 -14.32 1.06 6.68
CA ALA A 365 -14.54 1.94 5.54
C ALA A 365 -13.94 1.34 4.26
N GLY A 366 -14.47 1.71 3.11
CA GLY A 366 -13.97 1.28 1.82
C GLY A 366 -12.51 1.66 1.59
N ASP A 367 -11.78 0.85 0.82
CA ASP A 367 -10.41 1.15 0.40
C ASP A 367 -10.42 2.08 -0.82
N ASN A 368 -9.36 2.86 -1.01
CA ASN A 368 -9.17 3.67 -2.21
C ASN A 368 -8.60 2.89 -3.39
N ALA A 369 -8.11 1.67 -3.15
CA ALA A 369 -7.52 0.84 -4.20
C ALA A 369 -8.45 0.65 -5.42
N PRO A 370 -9.78 0.46 -5.28
CA PRO A 370 -10.69 0.42 -6.41
C PRO A 370 -10.62 1.67 -7.30
N TYR A 371 -10.49 2.86 -6.73
CA TYR A 371 -10.40 4.13 -7.49
C TYR A 371 -9.10 4.22 -8.26
N ILE A 372 -7.98 4.06 -7.58
CA ILE A 372 -6.62 4.15 -8.16
C ILE A 372 -6.44 3.11 -9.27
N HIS A 373 -6.82 1.88 -9.02
CA HIS A 373 -6.58 0.79 -9.97
C HIS A 373 -7.54 0.80 -11.16
N ARG A 374 -8.76 1.33 -11.03
CA ARG A 374 -9.67 1.56 -12.17
C ARG A 374 -9.03 2.50 -13.19
N GLU A 375 -8.48 3.64 -12.74
CA GLU A 375 -7.84 4.60 -13.63
C GLU A 375 -6.57 4.05 -14.27
N LEU A 376 -5.80 3.24 -13.53
CA LEU A 376 -4.59 2.60 -14.05
C LEU A 376 -4.88 1.33 -14.88
N GLY A 377 -6.14 0.87 -14.96
CA GLY A 377 -6.50 -0.39 -15.59
C GLY A 377 -5.90 -1.64 -14.93
N THR A 378 -5.41 -1.52 -13.71
CA THR A 378 -4.66 -2.58 -13.00
C THR A 378 -5.47 -3.33 -11.93
N TRP A 379 -6.66 -2.82 -11.58
CA TRP A 379 -7.52 -3.40 -10.54
C TRP A 379 -8.46 -4.48 -11.09
N HIS A 380 -7.98 -5.58 -11.57
CA HIS A 380 -8.88 -6.66 -12.02
C HIS A 380 -8.58 -8.00 -11.39
N SER A 381 -7.55 -8.07 -10.54
CA SER A 381 -7.00 -9.38 -10.26
C SER A 381 -7.68 -10.14 -9.14
N MET A 382 -8.08 -9.51 -8.04
CA MET A 382 -8.43 -10.31 -6.87
C MET A 382 -9.92 -10.36 -6.54
N PHE A 383 -10.63 -9.24 -6.69
CA PHE A 383 -12.04 -9.13 -6.29
C PHE A 383 -12.99 -8.81 -7.46
N GLY A 384 -12.48 -8.79 -8.69
CA GLY A 384 -13.26 -8.54 -9.93
C GLY A 384 -13.95 -7.18 -9.93
N ASP A 385 -15.10 -7.07 -10.58
CA ASP A 385 -15.93 -5.86 -10.62
C ASP A 385 -16.53 -5.49 -9.25
N GLN A 386 -16.22 -6.24 -8.22
CA GLN A 386 -16.75 -6.10 -6.86
C GLN A 386 -15.77 -5.43 -5.91
N GLY A 387 -14.73 -4.77 -6.43
CA GLY A 387 -13.81 -3.94 -5.66
C GLY A 387 -14.50 -2.86 -4.82
N ASP A 388 -15.74 -2.50 -5.15
CA ASP A 388 -16.57 -1.56 -4.37
C ASP A 388 -16.89 -2.06 -2.95
N ASN A 389 -16.75 -3.36 -2.69
CA ASN A 389 -16.94 -3.97 -1.37
C ASN A 389 -15.63 -4.24 -0.64
N TYR A 390 -14.49 -3.88 -1.23
CA TYR A 390 -13.20 -4.05 -0.61
C TYR A 390 -12.95 -2.94 0.41
N PHE A 391 -12.68 -3.31 1.66
CA PHE A 391 -12.44 -2.35 2.73
C PHE A 391 -10.96 -2.29 3.11
N ASN A 392 -10.56 -1.14 3.65
CA ASN A 392 -9.25 -0.93 4.24
C ASN A 392 -9.21 -1.43 5.69
N SER A 393 -8.23 -2.26 6.03
CA SER A 393 -8.09 -2.87 7.35
C SER A 393 -7.37 -1.99 8.39
N GLY A 394 -6.99 -0.77 8.03
CA GLY A 394 -6.24 0.13 8.91
C GLY A 394 -7.08 0.77 10.03
N VAL A 395 -8.41 0.80 9.87
CA VAL A 395 -9.36 1.18 10.92
C VAL A 395 -10.49 0.17 10.95
N LEU A 396 -10.64 -0.53 12.07
CA LEU A 396 -11.67 -1.55 12.26
C LEU A 396 -12.42 -1.32 13.57
N LEU A 397 -13.73 -1.26 13.52
CA LEU A 397 -14.59 -1.36 14.70
C LEU A 397 -14.97 -2.83 14.89
N MET A 398 -14.51 -3.49 15.94
CA MET A 398 -14.60 -4.94 16.10
C MET A 398 -15.43 -5.33 17.31
N ASP A 399 -16.34 -6.29 17.15
CA ASP A 399 -16.99 -7.01 18.24
C ASP A 399 -16.17 -8.25 18.60
N LEU A 400 -15.27 -8.09 19.57
CA LEU A 400 -14.34 -9.17 19.95
C LEU A 400 -15.05 -10.31 20.67
N GLU A 401 -16.15 -10.03 21.37
CA GLU A 401 -16.95 -11.06 22.07
C GLU A 401 -17.60 -11.99 21.05
N LEU A 402 -18.24 -11.40 20.03
CA LEU A 402 -18.87 -12.14 18.94
C LEU A 402 -17.81 -12.92 18.12
N MET A 403 -16.67 -12.29 17.81
CA MET A 403 -15.56 -12.97 17.11
C MET A 403 -15.02 -14.18 17.87
N ARG A 404 -14.91 -14.12 19.20
CA ARG A 404 -14.51 -15.28 20.03
C ARG A 404 -15.55 -16.37 19.99
N GLN A 405 -16.82 -16.02 20.15
CA GLN A 405 -17.94 -16.98 20.19
C GLN A 405 -17.97 -17.84 18.91
N TYR A 406 -17.65 -17.26 17.76
CA TYR A 406 -17.67 -17.95 16.46
C TYR A 406 -16.29 -18.34 15.93
N HIS A 407 -15.22 -18.15 16.72
CA HIS A 407 -13.83 -18.48 16.38
C HIS A 407 -13.35 -17.83 15.08
N VAL A 408 -13.83 -16.62 14.77
CA VAL A 408 -13.63 -15.95 13.48
C VAL A 408 -12.15 -15.66 13.19
N ALA A 409 -11.35 -15.31 14.19
CA ALA A 409 -9.93 -15.06 14.04
C ALA A 409 -9.19 -16.23 13.38
N PHE A 410 -9.46 -17.45 13.82
CA PHE A 410 -8.83 -18.66 13.27
C PHE A 410 -9.32 -18.99 11.86
N LYS A 411 -10.53 -18.60 11.52
CA LYS A 411 -11.08 -18.76 10.17
C LYS A 411 -10.40 -17.81 9.19
N VAL A 412 -10.21 -16.54 9.55
CA VAL A 412 -9.43 -15.57 8.76
C VAL A 412 -7.99 -16.04 8.59
N ILE A 413 -7.37 -16.57 9.65
CA ILE A 413 -6.01 -17.14 9.57
C ILE A 413 -5.96 -18.36 8.65
N LYS A 414 -6.97 -19.22 8.67
CA LYS A 414 -7.06 -20.36 7.77
C LYS A 414 -7.11 -19.91 6.31
N GLU A 415 -7.93 -18.91 5.98
CA GLU A 415 -7.97 -18.32 4.63
C GLU A 415 -6.57 -17.79 4.24
N ALA A 416 -5.85 -17.15 5.17
CA ALA A 416 -4.50 -16.68 4.93
C ALA A 416 -3.50 -17.82 4.72
N LEU A 417 -3.54 -18.89 5.50
CA LEU A 417 -2.67 -20.05 5.35
C LEU A 417 -2.86 -20.71 3.97
N ASP A 418 -4.10 -20.77 3.50
CA ASP A 418 -4.45 -21.39 2.23
C ASP A 418 -4.15 -20.48 1.02
N THR A 419 -4.10 -19.15 1.20
CA THR A 419 -4.21 -18.19 0.07
C THR A 419 -3.15 -17.06 0.09
N ALA A 420 -2.47 -16.80 1.22
CA ALA A 420 -1.62 -15.60 1.39
C ALA A 420 -0.50 -15.45 0.34
N GLN A 421 -0.09 -16.53 -0.32
CA GLN A 421 0.91 -16.51 -1.40
C GLN A 421 0.51 -15.63 -2.61
N ILE A 422 -0.78 -15.30 -2.75
CA ILE A 422 -1.29 -14.41 -3.81
C ILE A 422 -1.67 -13.03 -3.27
N PHE A 423 -1.68 -12.83 -1.98
CA PHE A 423 -2.06 -11.56 -1.36
C PHE A 423 -1.03 -10.47 -1.64
N VAL A 424 -1.53 -9.29 -1.95
CA VAL A 424 -0.75 -8.06 -2.14
C VAL A 424 -0.78 -7.23 -0.86
N GLN A 425 -1.94 -7.17 -0.22
CA GLN A 425 -2.19 -6.38 1.00
C GLN A 425 -2.25 -7.24 2.28
N ALA A 426 -1.59 -8.41 2.27
CA ALA A 426 -1.43 -9.29 3.41
C ALA A 426 -2.76 -9.58 4.16
N ASP A 427 -2.87 -9.17 5.42
CA ASP A 427 -4.04 -9.41 6.26
C ASP A 427 -5.30 -8.67 5.80
N GLN A 428 -5.16 -7.54 5.09
CA GLN A 428 -6.30 -6.84 4.50
C GLN A 428 -7.00 -7.72 3.45
N ASP A 429 -6.22 -8.41 2.62
CA ASP A 429 -6.77 -9.36 1.65
C ASP A 429 -7.46 -10.54 2.35
N ALA A 430 -6.87 -11.06 3.45
CA ALA A 430 -7.48 -12.13 4.23
C ALA A 430 -8.82 -11.71 4.86
N HIS A 431 -8.88 -10.51 5.42
CA HIS A 431 -10.11 -9.95 5.96
C HIS A 431 -11.18 -9.81 4.88
N ASN A 432 -10.83 -9.20 3.73
CA ASN A 432 -11.76 -9.01 2.63
C ASN A 432 -12.23 -10.33 2.02
N LEU A 433 -11.38 -11.35 2.00
CA LEU A 433 -11.73 -12.69 1.54
C LEU A 433 -12.77 -13.33 2.48
N TYR A 434 -12.50 -13.32 3.78
CA TYR A 434 -13.38 -13.99 4.74
C TYR A 434 -14.70 -13.25 4.93
N TYR A 435 -14.63 -11.91 5.14
CA TYR A 435 -15.82 -11.11 5.46
C TYR A 435 -16.64 -10.67 4.25
N TYR A 436 -16.18 -10.92 3.05
CA TYR A 436 -16.76 -10.41 1.83
C TYR A 436 -18.23 -10.01 1.94
N ASP A 437 -18.52 -8.68 1.89
CA ASP A 437 -19.86 -8.10 2.05
C ASP A 437 -20.60 -8.48 3.38
N ALA A 438 -19.90 -9.13 4.32
CA ALA A 438 -20.41 -9.48 5.66
C ALA A 438 -19.75 -8.62 6.74
N TYR A 439 -19.71 -7.31 6.51
CA TYR A 439 -19.19 -6.31 7.43
C TYR A 439 -20.12 -5.07 7.43
N LYS A 440 -20.09 -4.28 8.51
CA LYS A 440 -20.77 -3.00 8.55
C LYS A 440 -19.95 -1.97 7.78
N ARG A 441 -20.51 -1.40 6.72
CA ARG A 441 -19.86 -0.29 6.03
C ARG A 441 -19.89 0.95 6.92
N LEU A 442 -18.73 1.51 7.15
CA LEU A 442 -18.51 2.78 7.82
C LEU A 442 -18.34 3.89 6.80
N ASP A 443 -18.67 5.12 7.22
CA ASP A 443 -18.37 6.31 6.44
C ASP A 443 -16.85 6.47 6.22
N LEU A 444 -16.45 6.96 5.06
CA LEU A 444 -15.03 7.20 4.70
C LEU A 444 -14.32 8.11 5.70
N LYS A 445 -15.03 9.04 6.36
CA LYS A 445 -14.46 9.92 7.40
C LYS A 445 -13.74 9.18 8.52
N TYR A 446 -14.08 7.90 8.75
CA TYR A 446 -13.47 7.08 9.80
C TYR A 446 -12.20 6.32 9.38
N ASN A 447 -11.86 6.35 8.09
CA ASN A 447 -10.60 5.80 7.59
C ASN A 447 -10.25 6.47 6.26
N TYR A 448 -10.10 7.80 6.29
CA TYR A 448 -9.88 8.56 5.08
C TYR A 448 -8.42 8.48 4.66
N GLY A 449 -8.15 7.73 3.61
CA GLY A 449 -6.83 7.56 3.04
C GLY A 449 -6.34 8.83 2.34
N SER A 450 -5.11 9.25 2.61
CA SER A 450 -4.55 10.46 1.99
C SER A 450 -4.62 10.49 0.45
N PRO A 451 -4.53 9.38 -0.31
CA PRO A 451 -4.75 9.40 -1.75
C PRO A 451 -6.17 9.72 -2.20
N LEU A 452 -7.17 9.56 -1.34
CA LEU A 452 -8.57 9.86 -1.71
C LEU A 452 -8.81 11.34 -1.99
N PHE A 453 -7.95 12.25 -1.53
CA PHE A 453 -8.06 13.66 -1.85
C PHE A 453 -8.03 13.94 -3.37
N GLU A 454 -7.36 13.08 -4.15
CA GLU A 454 -7.29 13.19 -5.60
C GLU A 454 -8.57 12.71 -6.30
N TYR A 455 -9.31 11.77 -5.70
CA TYR A 455 -10.44 11.08 -6.35
C TYR A 455 -11.80 11.42 -5.74
N GLU A 456 -11.87 11.57 -4.44
CA GLU A 456 -13.09 11.85 -3.70
C GLU A 456 -12.80 12.87 -2.59
N PRO A 457 -12.60 14.15 -2.95
CA PRO A 457 -12.16 15.18 -2.02
C PRO A 457 -13.17 15.38 -0.89
N TYR A 458 -12.68 15.24 0.33
CA TYR A 458 -13.43 15.43 1.56
C TYR A 458 -12.88 16.65 2.31
N PRO A 459 -13.70 17.54 2.87
CA PRO A 459 -13.19 18.63 3.68
C PRO A 459 -12.45 18.07 4.90
N LEU A 460 -11.26 18.59 5.16
CA LEU A 460 -10.38 18.05 6.21
C LEU A 460 -11.04 18.06 7.59
N GLU A 461 -11.84 19.09 7.87
CA GLU A 461 -12.61 19.25 9.11
C GLU A 461 -13.74 18.22 9.29
N ALA A 462 -14.16 17.55 8.24
CA ALA A 462 -15.15 16.48 8.29
C ALA A 462 -14.53 15.11 8.53
N ILE A 463 -13.20 14.98 8.42
CA ILE A 463 -12.49 13.72 8.62
C ILE A 463 -12.31 13.46 10.10
N THR A 464 -12.73 12.28 10.56
CA THR A 464 -12.50 11.84 11.95
C THR A 464 -11.15 11.15 12.11
N ILE A 465 -10.79 10.24 11.18
CA ILE A 465 -9.52 9.53 11.19
C ILE A 465 -8.89 9.63 9.80
N LEU A 466 -7.75 10.28 9.75
CA LEU A 466 -6.91 10.38 8.56
C LEU A 466 -5.87 9.26 8.55
N HIS A 467 -5.68 8.60 7.41
CA HIS A 467 -4.77 7.47 7.26
C HIS A 467 -3.69 7.76 6.21
N HIS A 468 -2.44 7.83 6.65
CA HIS A 468 -1.29 8.23 5.84
C HIS A 468 -0.61 7.05 5.12
N TYR A 469 -1.35 6.13 4.50
CA TYR A 469 -0.73 4.89 4.00
C TYR A 469 0.10 5.05 2.72
N VAL A 470 -0.16 6.00 1.84
CA VAL A 470 0.66 6.30 0.65
C VAL A 470 1.58 7.48 0.92
N TYR A 471 1.01 8.61 1.33
CA TYR A 471 1.75 9.83 1.64
C TYR A 471 2.20 9.82 3.10
N LYS A 472 3.22 9.01 3.42
CA LYS A 472 3.75 8.87 4.80
C LYS A 472 4.48 10.14 5.24
N PRO A 473 4.06 10.84 6.30
CA PRO A 473 4.66 12.12 6.71
C PRO A 473 6.14 12.04 7.10
N TRP A 474 6.62 10.84 7.44
CA TRP A 474 8.02 10.57 7.79
C TRP A 474 8.86 10.07 6.62
N LYS A 475 8.35 10.13 5.39
CA LYS A 475 9.09 9.76 4.18
C LYS A 475 9.66 11.02 3.54
N ALA A 476 10.96 11.02 3.28
CA ALA A 476 11.60 12.10 2.54
C ALA A 476 10.95 12.28 1.16
N GLY A 477 10.78 13.53 0.72
CA GLY A 477 10.23 13.86 -0.60
C GLY A 477 8.69 13.85 -0.68
N VAL A 478 7.97 13.42 0.36
CA VAL A 478 6.50 13.33 0.33
C VAL A 478 5.82 14.65 -0.03
N LEU A 479 6.39 15.80 0.37
CA LEU A 479 5.82 17.11 0.05
C LEU A 479 6.02 17.53 -1.41
N GLU A 480 6.98 16.95 -2.12
CA GLU A 480 7.18 17.22 -3.56
C GLU A 480 6.03 16.67 -4.39
N GLU A 481 5.48 15.53 -3.97
CA GLU A 481 4.38 14.81 -4.64
C GLU A 481 3.00 15.32 -4.21
N ALA A 482 2.91 16.06 -3.08
CA ALA A 482 1.66 16.48 -2.49
C ALA A 482 1.01 17.66 -3.24
N ASP A 483 -0.29 17.54 -3.55
CA ASP A 483 -1.15 18.67 -3.87
C ASP A 483 -1.57 19.46 -2.61
N SER A 484 -2.38 20.50 -2.76
CA SER A 484 -2.80 21.35 -1.64
C SER A 484 -3.60 20.61 -0.57
N LEU A 485 -4.44 19.63 -0.93
CA LEU A 485 -5.25 18.88 0.02
C LEU A 485 -4.41 17.84 0.77
N VAL A 486 -3.56 17.13 0.05
CA VAL A 486 -2.58 16.20 0.65
C VAL A 486 -1.60 16.95 1.54
N LEU A 487 -1.17 18.15 1.12
CA LEU A 487 -0.31 19.02 1.92
C LEU A 487 -0.98 19.44 3.23
N ALA A 488 -2.26 19.85 3.18
CA ALA A 488 -3.03 20.18 4.39
C ALA A 488 -3.10 18.98 5.36
N ALA A 489 -3.35 17.79 4.83
CA ALA A 489 -3.37 16.55 5.61
C ALA A 489 -1.99 16.25 6.26
N LEU A 490 -0.89 16.39 5.52
CA LEU A 490 0.47 16.21 6.05
C LEU A 490 0.80 17.26 7.15
N ASN A 491 0.35 18.49 6.95
CA ASN A 491 0.55 19.56 7.92
C ASN A 491 -0.13 19.29 9.27
N THR A 492 -1.30 18.65 9.30
CA THR A 492 -1.93 18.24 10.57
C THR A 492 -1.05 17.26 11.35
N TYR A 493 -0.38 16.34 10.65
CA TYR A 493 0.55 15.41 11.27
C TYR A 493 1.78 16.13 11.84
N TYR A 494 2.41 17.03 11.05
CA TYR A 494 3.57 17.79 11.53
C TYR A 494 3.22 18.70 12.71
N GLN A 495 2.01 19.26 12.71
CA GLN A 495 1.51 20.01 13.85
C GLN A 495 1.35 19.12 15.08
N ALA A 496 0.69 17.96 14.97
CA ALA A 496 0.52 17.03 16.08
C ALA A 496 1.87 16.53 16.62
N LYS A 497 2.84 16.28 15.74
CA LYS A 497 4.20 15.90 16.10
C LYS A 497 4.90 17.00 16.91
N ARG A 498 4.81 18.25 16.46
CA ARG A 498 5.37 19.39 17.19
C ARG A 498 4.70 19.58 18.54
N GLU A 499 3.37 19.64 18.59
CA GLU A 499 2.60 19.81 19.81
C GLU A 499 2.88 18.71 20.85
N SER A 500 3.01 17.46 20.37
CA SER A 500 3.36 16.32 21.23
C SER A 500 4.80 16.41 21.77
N ASP A 501 5.76 16.80 20.94
CA ASP A 501 7.16 16.98 21.36
C ASP A 501 7.29 18.16 22.37
N GLU A 502 6.49 19.23 22.20
CA GLU A 502 6.39 20.36 23.16
C GLU A 502 5.80 19.89 24.50
N LEU A 503 4.71 19.13 24.49
CA LEU A 503 4.11 18.54 25.68
C LEU A 503 5.11 17.68 26.47
N LEU A 504 5.95 16.93 25.76
CA LEU A 504 6.95 16.04 26.34
C LEU A 504 8.24 16.77 26.76
N GLY A 505 8.37 18.07 26.49
CA GLY A 505 9.60 18.83 26.74
C GLY A 505 10.83 18.27 26.01
N LYS A 506 10.62 17.61 24.86
CA LYS A 506 11.67 16.85 24.18
C LYS A 506 12.79 17.71 23.63
N TRP A 507 12.45 18.90 23.15
CA TRP A 507 13.38 19.83 22.54
C TRP A 507 13.31 21.20 23.26
N PRO A 508 14.11 21.42 24.33
CA PRO A 508 13.97 22.62 25.15
C PRO A 508 14.37 23.88 24.41
N ASP A 509 15.41 23.82 23.57
CA ASP A 509 15.92 24.99 22.86
C ASP A 509 15.31 25.07 21.46
N LYS A 510 14.91 26.27 21.05
CA LYS A 510 14.42 26.52 19.69
C LYS A 510 15.59 26.72 18.73
N ILE A 511 15.47 26.18 17.53
CA ILE A 511 16.38 26.43 16.41
C ILE A 511 15.67 27.33 15.39
N SER A 512 16.30 28.47 15.06
CA SER A 512 15.87 29.32 13.94
C SER A 512 16.52 28.82 12.66
N VAL A 513 15.74 28.32 11.71
CA VAL A 513 16.24 27.87 10.42
C VAL A 513 16.07 29.00 9.42
N ILE A 514 17.17 29.56 8.92
CA ILE A 514 17.16 30.56 7.86
C ILE A 514 17.28 29.85 6.52
N VAL A 515 16.21 29.90 5.73
CA VAL A 515 16.15 29.34 4.37
C VAL A 515 16.39 30.46 3.37
N ASP A 516 17.54 30.46 2.71
CA ASP A 516 17.96 31.54 1.80
C ASP A 516 17.43 31.29 0.37
N LEU A 517 16.47 32.12 -0.04
CA LEU A 517 15.82 32.11 -1.36
C LEU A 517 16.31 33.27 -2.28
N ARG A 518 17.22 34.12 -1.83
CA ARG A 518 17.57 35.38 -2.54
C ARG A 518 18.22 35.20 -3.91
N GLN A 519 18.84 34.07 -4.19
CA GLN A 519 19.64 33.84 -5.40
C GLN A 519 19.02 32.90 -6.43
N ASN A 520 17.77 32.42 -6.21
CA ASN A 520 17.26 31.31 -7.04
C ASN A 520 15.79 31.44 -7.40
N GLU A 521 15.51 31.82 -8.67
CA GLU A 521 14.16 31.87 -9.24
C GLU A 521 13.57 30.46 -9.54
N ARG A 522 14.41 29.45 -9.67
CA ARG A 522 14.03 28.06 -10.01
C ARG A 522 14.06 27.08 -8.83
N ALA A 523 14.15 27.59 -7.63
CA ALA A 523 14.31 26.78 -6.45
C ALA A 523 13.11 25.86 -6.19
N ASN A 524 13.36 24.60 -5.92
CA ASN A 524 12.33 23.67 -5.46
C ASN A 524 12.07 23.86 -3.96
N LEU A 525 11.25 24.85 -3.66
CA LEU A 525 10.87 25.22 -2.29
C LEU A 525 10.19 24.05 -1.56
N LYS A 526 9.34 23.28 -2.26
CA LYS A 526 8.67 22.11 -1.69
C LYS A 526 9.68 21.07 -1.21
N ARG A 527 10.73 20.81 -1.97
CA ARG A 527 11.77 19.84 -1.62
C ARG A 527 12.58 20.28 -0.41
N CYS A 528 13.04 21.52 -0.38
CA CYS A 528 13.84 22.05 0.72
C CYS A 528 13.06 22.07 2.03
N LEU A 529 11.86 22.69 2.02
CA LEU A 529 11.01 22.74 3.20
C LEU A 529 10.48 21.35 3.59
N GLY A 530 10.21 20.46 2.62
CA GLY A 530 9.88 19.07 2.90
C GLY A 530 10.95 18.36 3.70
N GLY A 531 12.21 18.50 3.31
CA GLY A 531 13.36 17.98 4.06
C GLY A 531 13.48 18.55 5.47
N LEU A 532 13.02 19.78 5.69
CA LEU A 532 13.01 20.44 7.00
C LEU A 532 11.82 20.00 7.86
N LEU A 533 10.61 19.93 7.31
CA LEU A 533 9.39 19.62 8.07
C LEU A 533 9.33 18.19 8.56
N TYR A 534 9.94 17.24 7.86
CA TYR A 534 9.97 15.85 8.32
C TYR A 534 11.03 15.58 9.41
N GLN A 535 11.88 16.57 9.78
CA GLN A 535 12.89 16.40 10.82
C GLN A 535 12.30 15.91 12.16
N SER A 536 13.07 15.10 12.88
CA SER A 536 12.69 14.63 14.21
C SER A 536 12.80 15.72 15.28
N TYR A 537 13.58 16.77 15.03
CA TYR A 537 13.63 17.98 15.85
C TYR A 537 12.52 18.94 15.45
N THR A 538 11.56 19.18 16.32
CA THR A 538 10.33 19.91 15.97
C THR A 538 10.23 21.33 16.53
N ASN A 539 11.07 21.71 17.52
CA ASN A 539 11.08 23.06 18.07
C ASN A 539 11.84 24.01 17.14
N LEU A 540 11.23 24.28 15.98
CA LEU A 540 11.80 25.10 14.92
C LEU A 540 10.99 26.39 14.74
N GLU A 541 11.67 27.48 14.35
CA GLU A 541 11.09 28.57 13.59
C GLU A 541 11.79 28.65 12.23
N ILE A 542 11.05 28.96 11.19
CA ILE A 542 11.53 28.97 9.80
C ILE A 542 11.48 30.42 9.29
N LEU A 543 12.62 30.98 8.95
CA LEU A 543 12.76 32.32 8.41
C LEU A 543 13.13 32.20 6.91
N VAL A 544 12.18 32.42 6.04
CA VAL A 544 12.41 32.35 4.58
C VAL A 544 12.90 33.71 4.12
N LEU A 545 14.18 33.82 3.83
CA LEU A 545 14.84 35.04 3.40
C LEU A 545 14.69 35.23 1.89
N THR A 546 14.02 36.32 1.47
CA THR A 546 13.76 36.64 0.07
C THR A 546 14.33 38.01 -0.32
N LYS A 547 14.63 38.18 -1.61
CA LYS A 547 15.00 39.47 -2.18
C LYS A 547 14.09 39.75 -3.36
N GLY A 548 13.02 40.52 -3.14
CA GLY A 548 12.01 40.79 -4.14
C GLY A 548 10.78 39.87 -4.07
N THR A 549 9.95 39.92 -5.09
CA THR A 549 8.63 39.29 -5.09
C THR A 549 8.74 37.78 -5.32
N LEU A 550 8.08 37.01 -4.47
CA LEU A 550 7.88 35.58 -4.65
C LEU A 550 7.04 35.30 -5.91
N THR A 551 7.30 34.19 -6.58
CA THR A 551 6.36 33.70 -7.59
C THR A 551 5.02 33.36 -6.96
N LYS A 552 3.94 33.38 -7.76
CA LYS A 552 2.59 33.03 -7.29
C LYS A 552 2.59 31.65 -6.58
N GLN A 553 3.21 30.64 -7.20
CA GLN A 553 3.28 29.28 -6.63
C GLN A 553 4.05 29.24 -5.30
N GLN A 554 5.14 29.98 -5.18
CA GLN A 554 5.91 30.05 -3.93
C GLN A 554 5.10 30.72 -2.82
N ALA A 555 4.42 31.82 -3.13
CA ALA A 555 3.58 32.52 -2.17
C ALA A 555 2.40 31.67 -1.68
N GLU A 556 1.71 30.99 -2.59
CA GLU A 556 0.61 30.07 -2.27
C GLU A 556 1.11 28.93 -1.37
N PHE A 557 2.20 28.26 -1.73
CA PHE A 557 2.76 27.17 -0.93
C PHE A 557 3.18 27.62 0.49
N LEU A 558 3.84 28.77 0.63
CA LEU A 558 4.20 29.30 1.94
C LEU A 558 2.97 29.70 2.76
N ALA A 559 1.93 30.26 2.13
CA ALA A 559 0.67 30.57 2.79
C ALA A 559 -0.05 29.31 3.30
N GLU A 560 0.03 28.18 2.61
CA GLU A 560 -0.51 26.89 3.06
C GLU A 560 0.25 26.32 4.27
N LEU A 561 1.55 26.65 4.44
CA LEU A 561 2.35 26.17 5.57
C LEU A 561 2.22 27.05 6.81
N GLN A 562 2.02 28.35 6.67
CA GLN A 562 2.01 29.32 7.77
C GLN A 562 1.04 28.97 8.92
N PRO A 563 -0.19 28.48 8.71
CA PRO A 563 -1.11 28.13 9.78
C PRO A 563 -0.61 27.00 10.70
N TYR A 564 0.24 26.13 10.17
CA TYR A 564 0.69 24.91 10.86
C TYR A 564 2.11 25.01 11.40
N HIS A 565 2.93 25.96 10.91
CA HIS A 565 4.33 26.09 11.22
C HIS A 565 4.69 27.50 11.66
N ARG A 566 5.69 27.65 12.55
CA ARG A 566 6.28 28.94 12.91
C ARG A 566 7.14 29.43 11.75
N LEU A 567 6.50 29.93 10.70
CA LEU A 567 7.12 30.35 9.44
C LEU A 567 6.89 31.84 9.21
N GLU A 568 7.98 32.59 8.98
CA GLU A 568 7.97 34.01 8.64
C GLU A 568 8.75 34.24 7.34
N ILE A 569 8.19 35.07 6.45
CA ILE A 569 8.86 35.52 5.24
C ILE A 569 9.59 36.83 5.59
N VAL A 570 10.91 36.83 5.38
CA VAL A 570 11.78 37.98 5.64
C VAL A 570 12.24 38.55 4.34
N GLU A 571 11.65 39.68 3.91
CA GLU A 571 12.07 40.39 2.71
C GLU A 571 13.27 41.27 3.06
N ALA A 572 14.45 40.86 2.66
CA ALA A 572 15.68 41.57 2.97
C ALA A 572 16.80 41.24 1.98
N SER A 573 17.70 42.21 1.76
CA SER A 573 18.83 42.04 0.85
C SER A 573 20.02 41.36 1.53
N GLN A 574 20.10 41.39 2.87
CA GLN A 574 21.24 40.89 3.63
C GLN A 574 20.83 39.86 4.67
N LEU A 575 21.65 38.84 4.84
CA LEU A 575 21.44 37.74 5.78
C LEU A 575 21.33 38.22 7.25
N LYS A 576 22.03 39.30 7.63
CA LYS A 576 22.00 39.88 8.96
C LYS A 576 20.57 40.23 9.44
N GLU A 577 19.69 40.61 8.50
CA GLU A 577 18.32 41.01 8.82
C GLU A 577 17.48 39.77 9.25
N ALA A 578 17.66 38.62 8.59
CA ALA A 578 17.05 37.37 9.02
C ALA A 578 17.65 36.88 10.36
N VAL A 579 18.98 36.99 10.55
CA VAL A 579 19.63 36.61 11.80
C VAL A 579 19.18 37.51 12.96
N ALA A 580 18.94 38.80 12.71
CA ALA A 580 18.39 39.70 13.73
C ALA A 580 17.01 39.29 14.22
N LYS A 581 16.16 38.74 13.34
CA LYS A 581 14.83 38.21 13.69
C LYS A 581 14.86 36.86 14.39
N ALA A 582 15.95 36.10 14.27
CA ALA A 582 16.08 34.79 14.87
C ALA A 582 15.89 34.84 16.38
N SER A 583 14.94 34.06 16.90
CA SER A 583 14.58 34.01 18.33
C SER A 583 15.01 32.69 19.02
N GLY A 584 15.50 31.73 18.26
CA GLY A 584 16.01 30.46 18.78
C GLY A 584 17.35 30.59 19.48
N ALA A 585 17.72 29.61 20.29
CA ALA A 585 19.05 29.52 20.93
C ALA A 585 20.17 29.32 19.89
N TYR A 586 19.83 28.68 18.79
CA TYR A 586 20.72 28.41 17.67
C TYR A 586 20.09 28.86 16.35
N VAL A 587 20.96 29.21 15.39
CA VAL A 587 20.59 29.47 13.97
C VAL A 587 21.19 28.39 13.12
N TYR A 588 20.36 27.78 12.24
CA TYR A 588 20.79 26.86 11.20
C TYR A 588 20.62 27.52 9.84
N PHE A 589 21.65 27.49 9.03
CA PHE A 589 21.62 28.08 7.69
C PHE A 589 21.39 27.02 6.63
N LEU A 590 20.38 27.20 5.78
CA LEU A 590 20.00 26.28 4.71
C LEU A 590 19.80 27.06 3.41
N ASN A 591 20.46 26.63 2.34
CA ASN A 591 20.16 27.16 1.02
C ASN A 591 18.93 26.44 0.45
N ILE A 592 18.10 27.18 -0.29
CA ILE A 592 16.85 26.65 -0.85
C ILE A 592 17.04 25.44 -1.79
N ASN A 593 18.21 25.28 -2.35
CA ASN A 593 18.53 24.14 -3.23
C ASN A 593 19.02 22.91 -2.45
N ASP A 594 19.32 23.06 -1.18
CA ASP A 594 19.88 21.98 -0.37
C ASP A 594 18.80 21.13 0.29
N LEU A 595 19.15 19.89 0.62
CA LEU A 595 18.24 18.92 1.21
C LEU A 595 18.86 18.27 2.43
N LEU A 596 18.10 18.20 3.54
CA LEU A 596 18.45 17.36 4.68
C LEU A 596 18.16 15.90 4.35
N LEU A 597 19.19 15.04 4.40
CA LEU A 597 19.12 13.67 3.89
C LEU A 597 18.41 12.69 4.83
N LYS A 598 18.35 13.01 6.13
CA LYS A 598 17.81 12.13 7.16
C LYS A 598 16.87 12.89 8.08
N GLU A 599 15.96 12.17 8.74
CA GLU A 599 15.02 12.76 9.71
C GLU A 599 15.68 13.27 10.98
N ASP A 600 16.88 12.84 11.30
CA ASP A 600 17.57 13.14 12.57
C ASP A 600 18.72 14.16 12.46
N VAL A 601 18.81 14.85 11.32
CA VAL A 601 19.91 15.81 11.07
C VAL A 601 19.97 16.90 12.13
N LEU A 602 18.89 17.67 12.29
CA LEU A 602 18.85 18.77 13.26
C LEU A 602 18.96 18.26 14.70
N ALA A 603 18.43 17.09 15.00
CA ALA A 603 18.58 16.45 16.30
C ALA A 603 20.06 16.13 16.62
N LYS A 604 20.82 15.63 15.66
CA LYS A 604 22.26 15.37 15.81
C LYS A 604 23.05 16.65 16.01
N PHE A 605 22.76 17.67 15.21
CA PHE A 605 23.38 18.98 15.37
C PHE A 605 23.15 19.55 16.78
N TYR A 606 21.89 19.52 17.23
CA TYR A 606 21.50 19.97 18.54
C TYR A 606 22.20 19.20 19.68
N GLN A 607 22.24 17.86 19.58
CA GLN A 607 22.92 17.02 20.58
C GLN A 607 24.40 17.36 20.74
N VAL A 608 25.06 17.74 19.64
CA VAL A 608 26.47 18.17 19.67
C VAL A 608 26.60 19.59 20.20
N ALA A 609 25.74 20.52 19.77
CA ALA A 609 25.72 21.90 20.26
C ALA A 609 25.46 21.95 21.76
N ASN A 610 24.50 21.15 22.26
CA ASN A 610 24.16 21.08 23.69
C ASN A 610 25.28 20.52 24.59
N LYS A 611 26.33 19.91 24.00
CA LYS A 611 27.57 19.53 24.68
C LYS A 611 28.57 20.70 24.78
N GLY A 612 28.14 21.91 24.45
CA GLY A 612 28.89 23.15 24.60
C GLY A 612 29.66 23.54 23.34
N ALA A 613 29.25 23.16 22.14
CA ALA A 613 29.79 23.71 20.89
C ALA A 613 29.07 25.02 20.54
N ASP A 614 29.84 26.07 20.22
CA ASP A 614 29.33 27.36 19.73
C ASP A 614 28.91 27.27 18.25
N LEU A 615 29.58 26.38 17.51
CA LEU A 615 29.36 26.11 16.10
C LEU A 615 29.47 24.62 15.83
N VAL A 616 28.52 24.08 15.10
CA VAL A 616 28.49 22.69 14.63
C VAL A 616 28.36 22.67 13.11
N ALA A 617 29.21 21.92 12.44
CA ALA A 617 29.15 21.65 11.02
C ALA A 617 29.11 20.14 10.76
N SER A 618 28.77 19.72 9.56
CA SER A 618 28.85 18.31 9.14
C SER A 618 29.39 18.17 7.73
N ASP A 619 29.74 16.94 7.39
CA ASP A 619 30.02 16.56 6.01
C ASP A 619 28.72 16.59 5.19
N TYR A 620 28.86 16.74 3.88
CA TYR A 620 27.76 16.78 2.94
C TYR A 620 28.05 15.98 1.68
N GLN A 621 27.01 15.60 0.96
CA GLN A 621 27.11 15.14 -0.41
C GLN A 621 26.94 16.31 -1.35
N SER A 622 27.58 16.32 -2.49
CA SER A 622 27.26 17.25 -3.55
C SER A 622 26.76 16.53 -4.79
N PHE A 623 25.73 17.09 -5.40
CA PHE A 623 25.13 16.56 -6.61
C PHE A 623 25.16 17.61 -7.71
N ASP A 624 25.72 17.22 -8.85
CA ASP A 624 25.74 18.05 -10.05
C ASP A 624 24.65 17.58 -11.02
N TYR A 625 23.63 18.41 -11.22
CA TYR A 625 22.53 18.10 -12.13
C TYR A 625 22.94 17.97 -13.60
N GLN A 626 23.99 18.65 -14.05
CA GLN A 626 24.43 18.57 -15.44
C GLN A 626 25.08 17.22 -15.76
N THR A 627 25.85 16.68 -14.82
CA THR A 627 26.57 15.42 -14.99
C THR A 627 25.86 14.24 -14.36
N SER A 628 24.79 14.45 -13.59
CA SER A 628 24.08 13.45 -12.78
C SER A 628 25.01 12.65 -11.86
N LYS A 629 26.09 13.28 -11.36
CA LYS A 629 27.08 12.64 -10.50
C LYS A 629 27.01 13.12 -9.06
N PHE A 630 27.18 12.16 -8.15
CA PHE A 630 27.39 12.43 -6.73
C PHE A 630 28.87 12.55 -6.43
N TYR A 631 29.26 13.56 -5.69
CA TYR A 631 30.60 13.74 -5.17
C TYR A 631 30.57 13.57 -3.65
N TRP A 632 31.49 12.76 -3.16
CA TRP A 632 31.58 12.43 -1.73
C TRP A 632 32.71 13.25 -1.11
N ILE A 633 32.40 13.91 0.00
CA ILE A 633 33.37 14.65 0.78
C ILE A 633 33.49 13.98 2.13
N ASN A 634 34.67 13.43 2.41
CA ASN A 634 35.12 12.73 3.62
C ASN A 634 34.55 11.35 3.99
N LYS A 635 35.41 10.47 4.54
CA LYS A 635 35.11 9.04 4.79
C LYS A 635 35.10 8.61 6.27
N ASP A 636 35.46 9.47 7.22
CA ASP A 636 35.63 9.05 8.62
C ASP A 636 34.40 9.36 9.48
N LYS A 637 33.97 8.36 10.26
CA LYS A 637 32.73 8.40 11.08
C LYS A 637 33.00 8.85 12.52
N GLN A 638 33.45 10.08 12.77
CA GLN A 638 33.65 10.57 14.14
C GLN A 638 33.17 12.02 14.33
N VAL A 639 32.67 12.35 15.50
CA VAL A 639 32.45 13.75 15.91
C VAL A 639 33.78 14.29 16.47
N ILE A 640 34.31 15.31 15.83
CA ILE A 640 35.59 15.92 16.22
C ILE A 640 35.29 17.29 16.81
N PHE A 641 35.74 17.53 18.05
CA PHE A 641 35.73 18.87 18.67
C PHE A 641 37.08 19.54 18.42
N LEU A 642 37.05 20.74 17.85
CA LEU A 642 38.21 21.51 17.47
C LEU A 642 38.20 22.87 18.21
N ARG A 643 39.37 23.39 18.54
CA ARG A 643 39.51 24.82 18.87
C ARG A 643 39.67 25.63 17.59
N SER A 644 39.31 26.92 17.62
CA SER A 644 39.38 27.79 16.45
C SER A 644 40.75 27.79 15.76
N ASN A 645 41.84 27.61 16.51
CA ASN A 645 43.21 27.57 15.99
C ASN A 645 43.60 26.24 15.31
N ASP A 646 42.86 25.15 15.56
CA ASP A 646 43.20 23.81 15.04
C ASP A 646 42.56 23.54 13.66
N LEU A 647 41.70 24.43 13.18
CA LEU A 647 41.00 24.33 11.89
C LEU A 647 41.90 24.59 10.64
N ALA A 648 43.20 24.90 10.87
CA ALA A 648 43.98 25.61 9.88
C ALA A 648 44.39 24.82 8.68
N SER A 649 44.40 23.48 8.64
CA SER A 649 45.00 22.75 7.51
C SER A 649 44.10 21.82 6.69
N ASN A 650 43.13 21.15 7.31
CA ASN A 650 42.39 20.07 6.59
C ASN A 650 40.94 20.40 6.23
N TYR A 651 40.32 21.39 6.85
CA TYR A 651 38.90 21.73 6.67
C TYR A 651 38.66 23.12 6.03
N GLN A 652 39.71 23.89 5.67
CA GLN A 652 39.58 25.26 5.18
C GLN A 652 38.83 25.37 3.81
N ARG A 653 38.95 24.39 2.95
CA ARG A 653 38.26 24.43 1.64
C ARG A 653 36.77 24.14 1.70
N GLU A 654 36.33 23.39 2.70
CA GLU A 654 34.97 22.82 2.77
C GLU A 654 34.00 23.67 3.61
N LEU A 655 34.50 24.55 4.44
CA LEU A 655 33.72 25.44 5.30
C LEU A 655 33.65 26.90 4.78
N GLY A 656 33.65 27.07 3.45
CA GLY A 656 33.61 28.39 2.81
C GLY A 656 32.24 29.08 2.81
N GLU A 657 31.18 28.35 3.10
CA GLU A 657 29.78 28.82 3.09
C GLU A 657 29.12 28.53 4.45
N LEU A 658 28.10 29.30 4.78
CA LEU A 658 27.34 29.14 6.05
C LEU A 658 26.35 27.99 5.99
N THR A 659 25.98 27.53 4.82
CA THR A 659 24.98 26.48 4.65
C THR A 659 25.40 25.19 5.33
N GLY A 660 24.47 24.57 6.05
CA GLY A 660 24.72 23.35 6.81
C GLY A 660 25.42 23.59 8.16
N TRP A 661 25.45 24.83 8.67
CA TRP A 661 26.01 25.16 9.97
C TRP A 661 24.92 25.46 11.01
N LEU A 662 25.06 24.89 12.20
CA LEU A 662 24.32 25.28 13.39
C LEU A 662 25.22 26.15 14.27
N VAL A 663 24.79 27.36 14.54
CA VAL A 663 25.57 28.38 15.25
C VAL A 663 24.75 28.92 16.43
N GLN A 664 25.40 29.19 17.58
CA GLN A 664 24.74 29.95 18.67
C GLN A 664 24.22 31.28 18.14
N THR A 665 22.97 31.61 18.42
CA THR A 665 22.32 32.83 17.88
C THR A 665 23.02 34.10 18.30
N SER A 666 23.53 34.19 19.56
CA SER A 666 24.29 35.31 20.04
C SER A 666 25.57 35.54 19.23
N LEU A 667 26.31 34.47 18.95
CA LEU A 667 27.52 34.51 18.11
C LEU A 667 27.20 34.93 16.66
N ALA A 668 26.11 34.38 16.07
CA ALA A 668 25.69 34.76 14.75
C ALA A 668 25.29 36.24 14.66
N LYS A 669 24.56 36.76 15.64
CA LYS A 669 24.18 38.16 15.71
C LYS A 669 25.40 39.06 15.86
N GLU A 670 26.34 38.75 16.77
CA GLU A 670 27.55 39.50 16.95
C GLU A 670 28.41 39.61 15.69
N CYS A 671 28.67 38.46 15.03
CA CYS A 671 29.52 38.41 13.84
C CYS A 671 28.90 39.06 12.59
N LEU A 672 27.57 39.03 12.45
CA LEU A 672 26.86 39.56 11.27
C LEU A 672 26.37 41.00 11.46
N ALA A 673 26.26 41.51 12.73
CA ALA A 673 25.83 42.86 13.00
C ALA A 673 26.87 43.94 12.61
N SER A 674 28.14 43.59 12.53
CA SER A 674 29.28 44.48 12.35
C SER A 674 29.47 45.05 10.90
N GLY A 675 28.49 44.95 10.03
CA GLY A 675 28.56 45.48 8.64
C GLY A 675 29.50 44.73 7.73
N VAL A 676 29.89 43.54 8.09
CA VAL A 676 30.81 42.67 7.35
C VAL A 676 30.10 42.05 6.13
N SER A 677 30.83 41.93 5.03
CA SER A 677 30.35 41.19 3.86
C SER A 677 29.98 39.77 4.22
N GLU A 678 28.86 39.27 3.72
CA GLU A 678 28.38 37.88 3.93
C GLU A 678 29.43 36.84 3.51
N GLN A 679 30.28 37.16 2.55
CA GLN A 679 31.40 36.30 2.10
C GLN A 679 32.48 36.11 3.19
N LEU A 680 32.60 37.04 4.13
CA LEU A 680 33.54 36.95 5.24
C LEU A 680 32.90 36.34 6.51
N ALA A 681 31.57 36.19 6.54
CA ALA A 681 30.86 35.67 7.70
C ALA A 681 31.34 34.26 8.13
N PRO A 682 31.59 33.27 7.25
CA PRO A 682 32.12 31.98 7.67
C PRO A 682 33.48 32.11 8.39
N LYS A 683 34.35 32.98 7.91
CA LYS A 683 35.66 33.21 8.53
C LYS A 683 35.55 33.83 9.92
N LEU A 684 34.69 34.82 10.07
CA LEU A 684 34.47 35.49 11.38
C LEU A 684 33.84 34.54 12.39
N LEU A 685 32.84 33.78 12.01
CA LEU A 685 32.21 32.81 12.92
C LEU A 685 33.23 31.78 13.41
N LYS A 686 34.10 31.27 12.54
CA LYS A 686 35.16 30.37 12.94
C LYS A 686 36.17 31.00 13.90
N GLN A 687 36.52 32.26 13.67
CA GLN A 687 37.45 32.98 14.53
C GLN A 687 36.87 33.33 15.91
N ALA A 688 35.58 33.65 15.95
CA ALA A 688 34.87 34.04 17.17
C ALA A 688 34.39 32.85 18.02
N ALA A 689 34.11 31.71 17.40
CA ALA A 689 33.70 30.51 18.10
C ALA A 689 34.84 29.95 18.95
N LYS A 690 34.58 29.74 20.24
CA LYS A 690 35.57 29.17 21.18
C LYS A 690 35.68 27.65 21.00
N ARG A 691 34.58 27.01 20.61
CA ARG A 691 34.46 25.57 20.49
C ARG A 691 33.67 25.18 19.25
N ILE A 692 34.30 24.50 18.30
CA ILE A 692 33.72 24.08 17.02
C ILE A 692 33.64 22.57 17.01
N ALA A 693 32.53 22.03 16.57
CA ALA A 693 32.36 20.60 16.36
C ALA A 693 32.08 20.31 14.89
N VAL A 694 32.67 19.23 14.38
CA VAL A 694 32.41 18.71 13.04
C VAL A 694 31.89 17.29 13.17
N ILE A 695 30.71 17.04 12.58
CA ILE A 695 30.10 15.71 12.51
C ILE A 695 30.54 15.08 11.19
N SER A 696 31.36 14.03 11.27
CA SER A 696 31.83 13.29 10.09
C SER A 696 30.76 12.31 9.60
N GLU A 697 29.57 12.82 9.32
CA GLU A 697 28.47 12.12 8.71
C GLU A 697 27.85 13.00 7.64
N GLN A 698 27.54 12.43 6.50
CA GLN A 698 26.89 13.15 5.40
C GLN A 698 25.42 13.34 5.76
N LEU A 699 25.07 14.52 6.23
CA LEU A 699 23.75 14.82 6.75
C LEU A 699 22.89 15.63 5.79
N TRP A 700 23.48 16.29 4.80
CA TRP A 700 22.76 17.11 3.83
C TRP A 700 23.33 17.01 2.44
N LEU A 701 22.51 17.32 1.44
CA LEU A 701 22.85 17.31 0.03
C LEU A 701 22.95 18.75 -0.47
N LYS A 702 24.11 19.13 -0.96
CA LYS A 702 24.34 20.38 -1.68
C LYS A 702 24.07 20.16 -3.15
N THR A 703 23.18 20.93 -3.75
CA THR A 703 22.89 20.83 -5.16
C THR A 703 23.40 22.04 -5.91
N PHE A 704 24.01 21.80 -7.05
CA PHE A 704 24.50 22.83 -7.93
C PHE A 704 23.64 22.89 -9.19
N ASN A 705 23.01 24.06 -9.41
CA ASN A 705 22.51 24.47 -10.70
C ASN A 705 23.52 25.45 -11.27
N LYS A 706 24.28 25.06 -12.26
CA LYS A 706 25.01 26.02 -13.10
C LYS A 706 24.14 26.49 -14.24
#